data_6acebc0f776ea9038d37a1b5de03d0cc
#
_entry.id   6acebc0f776ea9038d37a1b5de03d0cc
#
_cell.length_a   1.000
_cell.length_b   1.000
_cell.length_c   1.000
_cell.angle_alpha   90.00
_cell.angle_beta   90.00
_cell.angle_gamma   90.00
#
_symmetry.space_group_name_H-M   'P 1'
#
loop_
_entity.id
_entity.type
_entity.pdbx_description
1 polymer ?
#
loop_
_entity_poly.entity_id
_entity_poly.type
_entity_poly.pdbx_seq_one_letter_code
_entity_poly.pdbx_strand_id
1 'polypeptide(L)'
;MTIARQGIWLCPECNNHEVWKTRDEETKQIDRKCSHCNKRARVTLDRSDTGKGRKRNFQIWERDLSISFKEIIEEARRRNRNYSREINTSIINPLTKEKSSQEELPPIWGAKWKPKKPLAFTKKMSEIRARKEILRFVAERHDGYLEFVLKEWMNMNPPSEFNGDTFHKFSIMFCDKISDSLKERLWTPDLALIGDDEIIPRRKSELYLGRRNIRFLRDLSLCLRRIAYLSSVDLDTHLQWQRWMTRTRAIDEHLKDLFTNGISTPDGGTFGGKGFRSTWQEGIVGCATSLTRAIDLPVEEKFRADIIAPMIRDVGLALAVGQTPLEIFAAQMGKSGSYMDGGNLDSGGRDLHIGNWEKGVLPPTAPLPIASATATGVALAANLLDIXRFHLAPVGEGTSSNGEFWEAMNLAGARGLPIAFMIQNNQIALDTFTVGQSGAETFGDKGYAMGIPSWSIDGSDPLQFHASTATSREYALDGGGATLIHVETMRGCGHAHHHDDLYLGSVTGNPPGYVGRDLLTYWAEKDPLPTHRKYCISLGANEKQLAMMEKEEQYYVDNAREEMEMMPWPEGNTVTQGVTSRHNADSHSQQYDRFEKTDKSAAPGPLKDGELSIEFSNAPNSSTYSRAIQNAMVVLAEKYGDQIVFMGEDMEVAGAFGMNIPLKAKGHSDKLLDMPLSESIIIHSATGAALGGMRPVAEIQFGGFAALAMNALVNNAAQLRWRWGAEVPLTVRIPLGAKIRSGPFHANMIESWFMNDPGLTIVFPSNPQDAYDLLIESHEMNDPVVFLEHLGLYGLGGGKTGWGESINQVIDTESVKKRLEKNETSIGKAKIIRGGSDLTILTWGAMTHIALKTAEILSRENIEIEIVDLRTILPFDSTTCIESVLRTKKMIVLQESQYTGGLGHTVSSRVMEETFWDMESPPIVIGALDTPVPFSPTLEDHTIPTVELVARHVRRMCR
;
A
#
# COMPACT_ATOMS: atom_id res chain seq x y z
N MET A 1 -24.61 -26.49 38.67
CA MET A 1 -23.50 -25.88 39.47
C MET A 1 -22.92 -24.71 38.68
N THR A 2 -23.07 -23.51 39.19
CA THR A 2 -22.60 -22.31 38.48
C THR A 2 -21.08 -22.19 38.68
N ILE A 3 -20.35 -22.10 37.57
CA ILE A 3 -18.92 -21.84 37.57
C ILE A 3 -18.75 -20.32 37.71
N ALA A 4 -18.23 -19.88 38.87
CA ALA A 4 -18.04 -18.45 39.09
C ALA A 4 -16.85 -17.89 38.26
N ARG A 5 -15.78 -18.65 38.11
CA ARG A 5 -14.62 -18.26 37.32
C ARG A 5 -13.98 -19.46 36.63
N GLN A 6 -13.47 -19.24 35.42
CA GLN A 6 -12.74 -20.24 34.65
C GLN A 6 -11.55 -19.55 33.97
N GLY A 7 -10.40 -20.20 33.99
CA GLY A 7 -9.19 -19.69 33.32
C GLY A 7 -8.25 -20.83 32.94
N ILE A 8 -7.22 -20.46 32.20
CA ILE A 8 -6.13 -21.39 31.86
C ILE A 8 -4.89 -20.92 32.62
N TRP A 9 -4.18 -21.84 33.23
CA TRP A 9 -2.90 -21.53 33.87
C TRP A 9 -1.82 -22.47 33.41
N LEU A 10 -0.60 -21.98 33.43
CA LEU A 10 0.57 -22.76 33.07
C LEU A 10 1.22 -23.34 34.33
N CYS A 11 1.46 -24.62 34.35
CA CYS A 11 2.10 -25.25 35.52
C CYS A 11 3.57 -24.83 35.59
N PRO A 12 4.01 -24.22 36.71
CA PRO A 12 5.40 -23.76 36.82
C PRO A 12 6.44 -24.89 36.88
N GLU A 13 5.99 -26.13 37.03
CA GLU A 13 6.89 -27.29 37.15
C GLU A 13 7.06 -28.07 35.86
N CYS A 14 6.07 -28.05 34.95
CA CYS A 14 6.15 -28.84 33.71
C CYS A 14 5.73 -28.07 32.48
N ASN A 15 5.39 -26.82 32.62
CA ASN A 15 5.01 -25.91 31.53
C ASN A 15 3.82 -26.36 30.65
N ASN A 16 2.98 -27.27 31.18
CA ASN A 16 1.74 -27.65 30.48
C ASN A 16 0.57 -26.78 30.90
N HIS A 17 -0.32 -26.47 29.96
CA HIS A 17 -1.53 -25.68 30.21
C HIS A 17 -2.60 -26.49 30.91
N GLU A 18 -3.25 -25.90 31.90
CA GLU A 18 -4.38 -26.49 32.60
C GLU A 18 -5.55 -25.50 32.71
N VAL A 19 -6.78 -26.02 32.57
CA VAL A 19 -8.00 -25.23 32.81
C VAL A 19 -8.40 -25.39 34.27
N TRP A 20 -8.54 -24.26 34.93
CA TRP A 20 -9.02 -24.25 36.32
C TRP A 20 -10.40 -23.57 36.41
N LYS A 21 -11.18 -23.97 37.39
CA LYS A 21 -12.55 -23.48 37.63
C LYS A 21 -12.76 -23.26 39.11
N THR A 22 -13.37 -22.17 39.49
CA THR A 22 -13.78 -21.90 40.88
C THR A 22 -15.29 -21.79 41.01
N ARG A 23 -15.79 -22.12 42.20
CA ARG A 23 -17.20 -21.95 42.55
C ARG A 23 -17.47 -20.70 43.37
N ASP A 24 -16.43 -20.05 43.82
CA ASP A 24 -16.47 -18.92 44.75
C ASP A 24 -15.80 -17.69 44.10
N GLU A 25 -16.53 -16.60 44.09
CA GLU A 25 -16.03 -15.31 43.52
C GLU A 25 -15.05 -14.61 44.43
N GLU A 26 -15.04 -14.93 45.70
CA GLU A 26 -14.16 -14.29 46.72
C GLU A 26 -12.81 -14.99 46.87
N THR A 27 -12.64 -16.18 46.31
CA THR A 27 -11.38 -16.94 46.39
C THR A 27 -10.24 -16.20 45.67
N LYS A 28 -9.24 -15.80 46.46
CA LYS A 28 -8.10 -15.06 45.92
C LYS A 28 -6.93 -15.97 45.52
N GLN A 29 -6.86 -17.14 46.15
CA GLN A 29 -5.79 -18.09 45.85
C GLN A 29 -6.37 -19.50 45.78
N ILE A 30 -5.90 -20.29 44.86
CA ILE A 30 -6.33 -21.68 44.69
C ILE A 30 -5.11 -22.58 44.64
N ASP A 31 -5.05 -23.57 45.53
CA ASP A 31 -4.06 -24.63 45.47
C ASP A 31 -4.56 -25.72 44.52
N ARG A 32 -3.79 -26.00 43.51
CA ARG A 32 -4.20 -26.97 42.48
C ARG A 32 -3.05 -27.92 42.11
N LYS A 33 -3.44 -29.17 41.88
CA LYS A 33 -2.52 -30.20 41.45
C LYS A 33 -2.55 -30.31 39.94
N CYS A 34 -1.39 -30.21 39.31
CA CYS A 34 -1.28 -30.29 37.86
C CYS A 34 -1.57 -31.73 37.40
N SER A 35 -2.42 -31.88 36.40
CA SER A 35 -2.77 -33.22 35.86
C SER A 35 -1.59 -33.86 35.10
N HIS A 36 -0.65 -33.09 34.63
CA HIS A 36 0.46 -33.57 33.81
C HIS A 36 1.69 -34.02 34.66
N CYS A 37 2.07 -33.22 35.67
CA CYS A 37 3.27 -33.52 36.45
C CYS A 37 2.97 -33.93 37.91
N ASN A 38 1.66 -33.90 38.27
CA ASN A 38 1.18 -34.33 39.61
C ASN A 38 1.64 -33.47 40.78
N LYS A 39 2.31 -32.33 40.53
CA LYS A 39 2.77 -31.38 41.59
C LYS A 39 1.67 -30.36 41.91
N ARG A 40 1.71 -29.83 43.13
CA ARG A 40 0.77 -28.79 43.58
C ARG A 40 1.36 -27.39 43.29
N ALA A 41 0.54 -26.50 42.76
CA ALA A 41 0.87 -25.09 42.51
C ALA A 41 -0.21 -24.20 43.09
N ARG A 42 0.19 -23.04 43.59
CA ARG A 42 -0.72 -22.03 44.12
C ARG A 42 -0.93 -20.93 43.04
N VAL A 43 -2.20 -20.71 42.69
CA VAL A 43 -2.64 -19.73 41.68
C VAL A 43 -3.31 -18.58 42.42
N THR A 44 -2.86 -17.33 42.17
CA THR A 44 -3.48 -16.12 42.75
C THR A 44 -4.37 -15.46 41.74
N LEU A 45 -5.58 -15.06 42.14
CA LEU A 45 -6.58 -14.42 41.29
C LEU A 45 -6.61 -12.94 41.60
N ASP A 46 -6.42 -12.10 40.57
CA ASP A 46 -6.45 -10.66 40.75
C ASP A 46 -7.89 -10.09 40.69
N ARG A 47 -8.08 -9.00 41.46
CA ARG A 47 -9.40 -8.38 41.69
C ARG A 47 -9.92 -7.56 40.52
N SER A 48 -9.14 -7.32 39.49
CA SER A 48 -9.52 -6.36 38.42
C SER A 48 -10.59 -6.86 37.42
N ASP A 49 -11.11 -8.09 37.62
CA ASP A 49 -11.93 -8.75 36.62
C ASP A 49 -13.36 -9.09 37.08
N THR A 50 -14.04 -8.15 37.72
CA THR A 50 -15.45 -8.33 38.12
C THR A 50 -16.41 -7.67 37.09
N GLY A 51 -16.31 -8.03 35.82
CA GLY A 51 -17.30 -7.60 34.83
C GLY A 51 -18.36 -8.66 34.59
N LYS A 52 -19.62 -8.31 34.68
CA LYS A 52 -20.74 -9.18 34.29
C LYS A 52 -20.73 -9.33 32.77
N GLY A 53 -20.33 -10.46 32.28
CA GLY A 53 -20.35 -10.76 30.87
C GLY A 53 -19.48 -11.96 30.51
N ARG A 54 -19.76 -12.56 29.36
CA ARG A 54 -19.05 -13.74 28.85
C ARG A 54 -17.61 -13.40 28.40
N LYS A 55 -16.78 -12.93 29.32
CA LYS A 55 -15.36 -12.75 29.01
C LYS A 55 -14.58 -13.97 29.48
N ARG A 56 -13.87 -14.62 28.56
CA ARG A 56 -12.83 -15.59 28.89
C ARG A 56 -11.62 -14.78 29.37
N ASN A 57 -11.43 -14.69 30.67
CA ASN A 57 -10.28 -14.00 31.23
C ASN A 57 -9.07 -14.93 31.16
N PHE A 58 -8.09 -14.54 30.41
CA PHE A 58 -6.80 -15.17 30.36
C PHE A 58 -5.89 -14.41 31.33
N GLN A 59 -5.70 -14.96 32.51
CA GLN A 59 -4.59 -14.49 33.36
C GLN A 59 -3.37 -15.37 33.06
N ILE A 60 -2.41 -14.77 32.47
CA ILE A 60 -1.12 -15.37 32.15
C ILE A 60 -0.19 -15.00 33.30
N TRP A 61 0.40 -16.01 33.95
CA TRP A 61 1.35 -15.82 35.00
C TRP A 61 2.64 -15.12 34.51
N GLU A 62 3.19 -14.25 35.33
CA GLU A 62 4.34 -13.38 35.00
C GLU A 62 5.59 -14.13 34.51
N ARG A 63 5.68 -15.42 34.67
CA ARG A 63 6.88 -16.19 34.26
C ARG A 63 6.84 -16.73 32.82
N ASP A 64 5.72 -16.66 32.08
CA ASP A 64 5.65 -17.41 30.83
C ASP A 64 4.92 -16.75 29.66
N LEU A 65 4.78 -15.44 29.67
CA LEU A 65 4.44 -14.70 28.44
C LEU A 65 5.43 -15.00 27.30
N SER A 66 6.65 -15.43 27.65
CA SER A 66 7.70 -15.75 26.68
C SER A 66 7.43 -17.03 25.86
N ILE A 67 6.73 -18.02 26.42
CA ILE A 67 6.56 -19.31 25.70
C ILE A 67 5.41 -19.26 24.72
N SER A 68 4.25 -18.71 25.11
CA SER A 68 3.13 -18.58 24.16
C SER A 68 3.45 -17.60 23.04
N PHE A 69 4.15 -16.52 23.35
CA PHE A 69 4.59 -15.53 22.36
C PHE A 69 5.67 -16.11 21.44
N LYS A 70 6.57 -16.90 21.99
CA LYS A 70 7.59 -17.62 21.23
C LYS A 70 6.97 -18.66 20.29
N GLU A 71 5.97 -19.40 20.76
CA GLU A 71 5.24 -20.35 19.92
C GLU A 71 4.44 -19.63 18.82
N ILE A 72 3.82 -18.50 19.15
CA ILE A 72 3.12 -17.65 18.16
C ILE A 72 4.11 -17.13 17.12
N ILE A 73 5.29 -16.68 17.55
CA ILE A 73 6.32 -16.19 16.63
C ILE A 73 6.97 -17.33 15.84
N GLU A 74 7.24 -18.46 16.45
CA GLU A 74 7.76 -19.63 15.73
C GLU A 74 6.71 -20.14 14.73
N GLU A 75 5.45 -20.07 15.08
CA GLU A 75 4.37 -20.43 14.19
C GLU A 75 4.21 -19.39 13.07
N ALA A 76 4.27 -18.08 13.38
CA ALA A 76 4.29 -17.02 12.38
C ALA A 76 5.54 -17.13 11.48
N ARG A 77 6.69 -17.52 12.06
CA ARG A 77 7.93 -17.79 11.29
C ARG A 77 7.80 -19.02 10.42
N ARG A 78 7.09 -20.06 10.86
CA ARG A 78 6.80 -21.23 10.02
C ARG A 78 5.83 -20.88 8.88
N ARG A 79 4.90 -19.99 9.15
CA ARG A 79 3.89 -19.55 8.16
C ARG A 79 4.49 -18.64 7.10
N ASN A 80 5.48 -17.84 7.49
CA ASN A 80 6.20 -16.99 6.57
C ASN A 80 7.44 -17.73 6.00
N ARG A 81 7.29 -19.02 5.65
CA ARG A 81 8.39 -19.80 5.06
C ARG A 81 8.87 -19.28 3.72
N ASN A 82 8.06 -18.48 3.06
CA ASN A 82 8.46 -17.83 1.83
C ASN A 82 9.32 -16.57 2.08
N TYR A 83 9.35 -16.09 3.32
CA TYR A 83 10.41 -15.21 3.80
C TYR A 83 11.63 -16.05 4.25
N SER A 84 11.90 -17.14 3.56
CA SER A 84 12.82 -18.21 3.98
C SER A 84 14.30 -17.85 3.89
N ARG A 85 14.59 -16.58 3.82
CA ARG A 85 15.91 -16.10 4.16
C ARG A 85 16.00 -16.17 5.66
N GLU A 86 16.76 -17.14 6.16
CA GLU A 86 16.95 -17.39 7.58
C GLU A 86 17.05 -16.07 8.34
N ILE A 87 15.98 -15.69 9.00
CA ILE A 87 16.10 -14.72 10.08
C ILE A 87 17.09 -15.37 11.01
N ASN A 88 18.27 -14.84 11.04
CA ASN A 88 19.33 -15.40 11.84
C ASN A 88 18.95 -15.21 13.30
N THR A 89 18.29 -16.22 13.88
CA THR A 89 17.84 -16.16 15.28
C THR A 89 19.00 -16.14 16.26
N SER A 90 20.23 -16.39 15.77
CA SER A 90 21.43 -16.15 16.58
C SER A 90 21.74 -14.64 16.70
N ILE A 91 20.91 -13.80 16.12
CA ILE A 91 20.90 -12.33 16.26
C ILE A 91 20.61 -11.90 17.71
N ILE A 92 20.01 -12.76 18.52
CA ILE A 92 19.73 -12.41 19.91
C ILE A 92 21.03 -12.34 20.72
N ASN A 93 21.98 -11.76 20.25
CA ASN A 93 23.25 -11.47 20.89
C ASN A 93 24.40 -12.40 20.48
N PRO A 94 24.90 -12.26 19.24
CA PRO A 94 26.08 -13.03 18.83
C PRO A 94 27.35 -12.61 19.57
N LEU A 95 27.28 -11.55 20.37
CA LEU A 95 28.43 -11.04 21.11
C LEU A 95 28.50 -11.59 22.54
N THR A 96 27.37 -12.06 23.07
CA THR A 96 27.33 -12.75 24.35
C THR A 96 26.89 -14.19 24.12
N LYS A 97 27.56 -15.13 24.66
CA LYS A 97 27.30 -16.55 24.38
C LYS A 97 26.00 -17.10 24.96
N GLU A 98 25.21 -16.25 25.62
CA GLU A 98 23.94 -16.66 26.25
C GLU A 98 22.73 -16.31 25.42
N LYS A 99 21.85 -17.27 25.17
CA LYS A 99 20.55 -17.04 24.58
C LYS A 99 19.63 -16.41 25.64
N SER A 100 19.37 -15.12 25.52
CA SER A 100 18.31 -14.52 26.31
C SER A 100 16.98 -15.02 25.72
N SER A 101 16.33 -15.89 26.41
CA SER A 101 15.00 -16.41 26.03
C SER A 101 13.87 -15.43 26.36
N GLN A 102 14.19 -14.24 26.86
CA GLN A 102 13.19 -13.37 27.47
C GLN A 102 12.93 -12.05 26.73
N GLU A 103 13.73 -11.72 25.72
CA GLU A 103 13.59 -10.44 25.03
C GLU A 103 13.43 -10.63 23.53
N GLU A 104 12.31 -10.16 23.01
CA GLU A 104 12.04 -10.14 21.59
C GLU A 104 12.22 -8.71 21.08
N LEU A 105 13.22 -8.54 20.27
CA LEU A 105 13.48 -7.29 19.57
C LEU A 105 13.12 -7.48 18.11
N PRO A 106 12.70 -6.41 17.42
CA PRO A 106 12.47 -6.48 15.97
C PRO A 106 13.69 -7.08 15.26
N PRO A 107 13.50 -7.86 14.20
CA PRO A 107 14.63 -8.44 13.48
C PRO A 107 15.56 -7.35 12.92
N ILE A 108 16.85 -7.67 12.87
CA ILE A 108 17.84 -6.85 12.15
C ILE A 108 18.17 -7.62 10.88
N TRP A 109 17.53 -7.25 9.78
CA TRP A 109 17.69 -7.94 8.50
C TRP A 109 19.15 -7.91 8.06
N GLY A 110 19.67 -9.06 7.62
CA GLY A 110 21.01 -9.18 7.10
C GLY A 110 22.12 -8.78 8.08
N ALA A 111 21.89 -8.89 9.41
CA ALA A 111 22.83 -8.42 10.44
C ALA A 111 24.24 -8.99 10.30
N LYS A 112 24.39 -10.21 9.76
CA LYS A 112 25.69 -10.84 9.51
C LYS A 112 26.07 -10.79 8.03
N TRP A 113 25.46 -9.87 7.27
CA TRP A 113 25.72 -9.79 5.85
C TRP A 113 27.18 -9.46 5.54
N LYS A 114 27.76 -10.18 4.59
CA LYS A 114 29.10 -9.95 4.05
C LYS A 114 29.06 -10.16 2.54
N PRO A 115 29.73 -9.31 1.76
CA PRO A 115 29.76 -9.51 0.31
C PRO A 115 30.40 -10.84 -0.04
N LYS A 116 29.78 -11.58 -0.95
CA LYS A 116 30.18 -12.96 -1.31
C LYS A 116 31.41 -13.02 -2.22
N LYS A 117 31.60 -11.98 -3.04
CA LYS A 117 32.65 -11.98 -4.07
C LYS A 117 33.40 -10.64 -4.15
N PRO A 118 34.69 -10.64 -4.46
CA PRO A 118 35.39 -9.38 -4.73
C PRO A 118 34.85 -8.71 -5.98
N LEU A 119 35.03 -7.40 -6.08
CA LEU A 119 34.79 -6.60 -7.29
C LEU A 119 36.13 -6.35 -7.97
N ALA A 120 36.15 -6.40 -9.28
CA ALA A 120 37.35 -6.02 -10.05
C ALA A 120 37.49 -4.49 -10.01
N PHE A 121 38.60 -3.99 -9.52
CA PHE A 121 38.87 -2.55 -9.50
C PHE A 121 39.50 -2.12 -10.84
N THR A 122 39.00 -1.03 -11.39
CA THR A 122 39.51 -0.44 -12.61
C THR A 122 40.84 0.29 -12.35
N LYS A 123 40.97 0.82 -11.10
CA LYS A 123 42.23 1.44 -10.63
C LYS A 123 42.47 1.01 -9.19
N LYS A 124 43.71 0.87 -8.79
CA LYS A 124 44.04 0.63 -7.39
C LYS A 124 43.52 1.77 -6.53
N MET A 125 43.01 1.44 -5.36
CA MET A 125 42.51 2.40 -4.38
C MET A 125 43.53 2.63 -3.27
N SER A 126 43.90 3.87 -3.03
CA SER A 126 44.81 4.18 -1.93
C SER A 126 44.18 3.91 -0.58
N GLU A 127 44.99 3.51 0.40
CA GLU A 127 44.56 3.31 1.80
C GLU A 127 43.91 4.58 2.36
N ILE A 128 44.52 5.73 2.06
CA ILE A 128 44.04 7.04 2.54
C ILE A 128 42.59 7.28 2.06
N ARG A 129 42.30 6.97 0.80
CA ARG A 129 40.95 7.11 0.24
C ARG A 129 39.97 6.18 0.95
N ALA A 130 40.32 4.90 1.09
CA ALA A 130 39.47 3.92 1.75
C ALA A 130 39.15 4.33 3.20
N ARG A 131 40.20 4.70 3.95
CA ARG A 131 40.07 5.13 5.35
C ARG A 131 39.19 6.38 5.47
N LYS A 132 39.40 7.37 4.60
CA LYS A 132 38.63 8.61 4.58
C LYS A 132 37.12 8.34 4.39
N GLU A 133 36.78 7.48 3.44
CA GLU A 133 35.39 7.14 3.18
C GLU A 133 34.75 6.40 4.36
N ILE A 134 35.47 5.48 4.99
CA ILE A 134 34.99 4.77 6.19
C ILE A 134 34.75 5.76 7.32
N LEU A 135 35.73 6.63 7.60
CA LEU A 135 35.62 7.59 8.72
C LEU A 135 34.49 8.60 8.49
N ARG A 136 34.26 9.03 7.23
CA ARG A 136 33.12 9.88 6.88
C ARG A 136 31.81 9.20 7.24
N PHE A 137 31.65 7.97 6.81
CA PHE A 137 30.44 7.20 7.08
C PHE A 137 30.23 7.00 8.59
N VAL A 138 31.31 6.64 9.31
CA VAL A 138 31.22 6.40 10.76
C VAL A 138 30.90 7.70 11.50
N ALA A 139 31.50 8.82 11.09
CA ALA A 139 31.19 10.14 11.68
C ALA A 139 29.72 10.53 11.46
N GLU A 140 29.18 10.22 10.28
CA GLU A 140 27.78 10.52 9.93
C GLU A 140 26.78 9.63 10.69
N ARG A 141 27.03 8.32 10.76
CA ARG A 141 26.02 7.36 11.17
C ARG A 141 26.28 6.67 12.51
N HIS A 142 27.52 6.65 12.96
CA HIS A 142 27.96 5.89 14.14
C HIS A 142 29.12 6.59 14.86
N ASP A 143 28.98 7.89 15.10
CA ASP A 143 30.01 8.78 15.65
C ASP A 143 30.70 8.24 16.90
N GLY A 144 29.95 7.58 17.78
CA GLY A 144 30.49 6.95 18.99
C GLY A 144 31.52 5.83 18.74
N TYR A 145 31.63 5.37 17.49
CA TYR A 145 32.62 4.35 17.11
C TYR A 145 33.83 4.94 16.35
N LEU A 146 33.86 6.23 16.10
CA LEU A 146 34.84 6.86 15.19
C LEU A 146 36.30 6.58 15.62
N GLU A 147 36.62 6.91 16.85
CA GLU A 147 38.00 6.70 17.40
C GLU A 147 38.36 5.23 17.43
N PHE A 148 37.42 4.38 17.81
CA PHE A 148 37.59 2.92 17.86
C PHE A 148 37.88 2.35 16.47
N VAL A 149 37.13 2.74 15.47
CA VAL A 149 37.32 2.29 14.07
C VAL A 149 38.68 2.71 13.53
N LEU A 150 39.08 3.95 13.80
CA LEU A 150 40.39 4.46 13.37
C LEU A 150 41.53 3.66 14.01
N LYS A 151 41.43 3.41 15.31
CA LYS A 151 42.44 2.63 16.06
C LYS A 151 42.57 1.22 15.49
N GLU A 152 41.46 0.53 15.29
CA GLU A 152 41.50 -0.85 14.78
C GLU A 152 41.97 -0.91 13.32
N TRP A 153 41.60 0.10 12.49
CA TRP A 153 42.14 0.22 11.13
C TRP A 153 43.65 0.31 11.13
N MET A 154 44.23 1.19 11.96
CA MET A 154 45.67 1.41 12.04
C MET A 154 46.37 0.17 12.60
N ASN A 155 45.79 -0.55 13.57
CA ASN A 155 46.33 -1.78 14.16
C ASN A 155 46.49 -2.89 13.14
N MET A 156 45.69 -2.91 12.09
CA MET A 156 45.73 -3.94 11.03
C MET A 156 46.81 -3.69 9.97
N ASN A 157 47.50 -2.55 10.05
CA ASN A 157 48.56 -2.20 9.08
C ASN A 157 48.12 -2.42 7.62
N PRO A 158 47.08 -1.72 7.16
CA PRO A 158 46.58 -1.93 5.80
C PRO A 158 47.68 -1.65 4.74
N PRO A 159 47.63 -2.32 3.57
CA PRO A 159 48.58 -2.00 2.50
C PRO A 159 48.34 -0.58 1.98
N SER A 160 49.38 0.05 1.43
CA SER A 160 49.27 1.43 0.91
C SER A 160 48.25 1.57 -0.23
N GLU A 161 47.98 0.47 -0.97
CA GLU A 161 47.03 0.40 -2.08
C GLU A 161 46.29 -0.92 -2.07
N PHE A 162 45.07 -0.93 -2.48
CA PHE A 162 44.19 -2.08 -2.63
C PHE A 162 43.81 -2.30 -4.09
N ASN A 163 43.82 -3.57 -4.52
CA ASN A 163 43.02 -4.02 -5.66
C ASN A 163 41.74 -4.68 -5.12
N GLY A 164 40.85 -5.11 -6.01
CA GLY A 164 39.55 -5.68 -5.60
C GLY A 164 39.68 -6.88 -4.66
N ASP A 165 40.58 -7.81 -4.96
CA ASP A 165 40.77 -9.00 -4.12
C ASP A 165 41.35 -8.67 -2.74
N THR A 166 42.38 -7.81 -2.71
CA THR A 166 43.02 -7.43 -1.44
C THR A 166 42.07 -6.59 -0.60
N PHE A 167 41.25 -5.71 -1.18
CA PHE A 167 40.26 -4.90 -0.45
C PHE A 167 39.15 -5.80 0.09
N HIS A 168 38.67 -6.74 -0.71
CA HIS A 168 37.64 -7.69 -0.26
C HIS A 168 38.10 -8.50 0.96
N LYS A 169 39.31 -9.12 0.87
CA LYS A 169 39.89 -9.88 2.00
C LYS A 169 40.08 -9.00 3.22
N PHE A 170 40.65 -7.81 3.04
CA PHE A 170 40.87 -6.86 4.14
C PHE A 170 39.52 -6.44 4.78
N SER A 171 38.51 -6.15 4.00
CA SER A 171 37.19 -5.75 4.50
C SER A 171 36.58 -6.80 5.41
N ILE A 172 36.67 -8.09 5.00
CA ILE A 172 36.13 -9.19 5.82
C ILE A 172 36.93 -9.28 7.13
N MET A 173 38.28 -9.30 7.02
CA MET A 173 39.17 -9.36 8.19
C MET A 173 38.93 -8.18 9.15
N PHE A 174 38.69 -6.97 8.59
CA PHE A 174 38.44 -5.77 9.37
C PHE A 174 37.11 -5.87 10.12
N CYS A 175 36.04 -6.30 9.46
CA CYS A 175 34.75 -6.50 10.13
C CYS A 175 34.83 -7.55 11.23
N ASP A 176 35.57 -8.65 10.98
CA ASP A 176 35.78 -9.69 12.01
C ASP A 176 36.58 -9.15 13.19
N LYS A 177 37.69 -8.43 12.93
CA LYS A 177 38.49 -7.80 14.00
C LYS A 177 37.64 -6.82 14.83
N ILE A 178 36.85 -5.97 14.18
CA ILE A 178 35.93 -5.06 14.86
C ILE A 178 34.93 -5.85 15.72
N SER A 179 34.34 -6.90 15.17
CA SER A 179 33.38 -7.76 15.90
C SER A 179 34.00 -8.34 17.17
N ASP A 180 35.21 -8.88 17.07
CA ASP A 180 35.89 -9.49 18.22
C ASP A 180 36.26 -8.43 19.27
N SER A 181 36.78 -7.28 18.84
CA SER A 181 37.12 -6.18 19.74
C SER A 181 35.89 -5.64 20.45
N LEU A 182 34.73 -5.61 19.78
CA LEU A 182 33.45 -5.19 20.39
C LEU A 182 32.97 -6.20 21.44
N LYS A 183 33.18 -7.49 21.23
CA LYS A 183 32.87 -8.52 22.24
C LYS A 183 33.68 -8.28 23.54
N GLU A 184 34.98 -8.04 23.38
CA GLU A 184 35.86 -7.75 24.51
C GLU A 184 35.46 -6.49 25.27
N ARG A 185 35.03 -5.44 24.51
CA ARG A 185 34.62 -4.15 25.06
C ARG A 185 33.33 -4.25 25.86
N LEU A 186 32.38 -5.12 25.45
CA LEU A 186 31.13 -5.33 26.18
C LEU A 186 31.35 -5.90 27.58
N TRP A 187 32.48 -6.58 27.80
CA TRP A 187 32.78 -7.26 29.07
C TRP A 187 33.81 -6.49 29.93
N THR A 188 34.01 -5.18 29.67
CA THR A 188 34.79 -4.36 30.58
C THR A 188 34.04 -4.21 31.93
N PRO A 189 34.79 -4.10 33.05
CA PRO A 189 34.11 -3.96 34.36
C PRO A 189 33.09 -2.82 34.41
N ASP A 190 33.35 -1.72 33.74
CA ASP A 190 32.45 -0.55 33.77
C ASP A 190 31.14 -0.82 33.05
N LEU A 191 31.16 -1.55 31.92
CA LEU A 191 29.96 -1.96 31.22
C LEU A 191 29.22 -3.09 31.89
N ALA A 192 29.97 -3.97 32.58
CA ALA A 192 29.36 -5.05 33.35
C ALA A 192 28.50 -4.54 34.52
N LEU A 193 28.78 -3.34 35.04
CA LEU A 193 27.97 -2.73 36.09
C LEU A 193 26.54 -2.47 35.70
N ILE A 194 26.27 -2.23 34.38
CA ILE A 194 24.93 -1.92 33.88
C ILE A 194 24.36 -3.04 33.01
N GLY A 195 25.15 -4.11 32.75
CA GLY A 195 24.79 -5.13 31.80
C GLY A 195 23.47 -5.84 32.08
N ASP A 196 23.21 -6.14 33.36
CA ASP A 196 22.01 -6.87 33.78
C ASP A 196 20.81 -5.99 34.11
N ASP A 197 21.02 -4.66 34.13
CA ASP A 197 19.94 -3.73 34.47
C ASP A 197 18.94 -3.58 33.31
N GLU A 198 17.68 -3.62 33.66
CA GLU A 198 16.62 -3.30 32.70
C GLU A 198 16.56 -1.77 32.51
N ILE A 199 16.68 -1.33 31.26
CA ILE A 199 16.46 0.07 30.86
C ILE A 199 14.96 0.38 31.00
N ILE A 200 14.14 -0.57 30.56
CA ILE A 200 12.69 -0.59 30.70
C ILE A 200 12.30 -2.06 30.93
N PRO A 201 11.13 -2.37 31.47
CA PRO A 201 10.73 -3.76 31.71
C PRO A 201 10.99 -4.66 30.51
N ARG A 202 11.67 -5.78 30.73
CA ARG A 202 12.03 -6.80 29.74
C ARG A 202 13.10 -6.35 28.74
N ARG A 203 13.76 -5.20 28.93
CA ARG A 203 14.79 -4.70 28.02
C ARG A 203 16.09 -4.40 28.77
N LYS A 204 17.00 -5.32 28.75
CA LYS A 204 18.30 -5.19 29.43
C LYS A 204 19.27 -4.28 28.65
N SER A 205 20.10 -3.54 29.36
CA SER A 205 21.15 -2.66 28.80
C SER A 205 22.08 -3.43 27.85
N GLU A 206 22.50 -4.62 28.25
CA GLU A 206 23.39 -5.48 27.47
C GLU A 206 22.81 -5.78 26.07
N LEU A 207 21.51 -6.05 26.00
CA LEU A 207 20.86 -6.39 24.74
C LEU A 207 20.81 -5.18 23.79
N TYR A 208 20.56 -3.98 24.32
CA TYR A 208 20.60 -2.76 23.52
C TYR A 208 22.01 -2.49 22.98
N LEU A 209 23.02 -2.66 23.80
CA LEU A 209 24.42 -2.49 23.39
C LEU A 209 24.79 -3.55 22.32
N GLY A 210 24.40 -4.79 22.52
CA GLY A 210 24.61 -5.87 21.56
C GLY A 210 23.97 -5.55 20.20
N ARG A 211 22.71 -5.11 20.20
CA ARG A 211 22.00 -4.77 18.96
C ARG A 211 22.60 -3.54 18.27
N ARG A 212 23.03 -2.55 19.03
CA ARG A 212 23.72 -1.37 18.48
C ARG A 212 25.00 -1.80 17.77
N ASN A 213 25.78 -2.70 18.38
CA ASN A 213 27.01 -3.22 17.77
C ASN A 213 26.71 -4.05 16.51
N ILE A 214 25.64 -4.85 16.52
CA ILE A 214 25.21 -5.64 15.36
C ILE A 214 24.83 -4.72 14.19
N ARG A 215 24.05 -3.67 14.47
CA ARG A 215 23.70 -2.65 13.45
C ARG A 215 24.95 -1.99 12.90
N PHE A 216 25.85 -1.59 13.76
CA PHE A 216 27.11 -0.95 13.34
C PHE A 216 27.94 -1.89 12.43
N LEU A 217 28.07 -3.17 12.78
CA LEU A 217 28.82 -4.15 11.97
C LEU A 217 28.18 -4.35 10.59
N ARG A 218 26.86 -4.43 10.53
CA ARG A 218 26.11 -4.53 9.28
C ARG A 218 26.38 -3.30 8.41
N ASP A 219 26.21 -2.11 8.99
CA ASP A 219 26.33 -0.84 8.29
C ASP A 219 27.78 -0.61 7.84
N LEU A 220 28.76 -1.03 8.64
CA LEU A 220 30.18 -0.98 8.27
C LEU A 220 30.48 -1.91 7.06
N SER A 221 29.90 -3.11 7.05
CA SER A 221 30.05 -4.03 5.92
C SER A 221 29.48 -3.42 4.63
N LEU A 222 28.31 -2.78 4.72
CA LEU A 222 27.68 -2.09 3.58
C LEU A 222 28.53 -0.90 3.12
N CYS A 223 29.10 -0.14 4.05
CA CYS A 223 30.01 0.97 3.73
C CYS A 223 31.24 0.46 2.95
N LEU A 224 31.89 -0.59 3.43
CA LEU A 224 33.04 -1.18 2.75
C LEU A 224 32.67 -1.68 1.35
N ARG A 225 31.50 -2.29 1.20
CA ARG A 225 31.02 -2.73 -0.12
C ARG A 225 30.80 -1.55 -1.08
N ARG A 226 30.17 -0.47 -0.57
CA ARG A 226 29.96 0.75 -1.36
C ARG A 226 31.31 1.35 -1.82
N ILE A 227 32.30 1.37 -0.92
CA ILE A 227 33.66 1.86 -1.26
C ILE A 227 34.27 1.00 -2.38
N ALA A 228 34.06 -0.32 -2.36
CA ALA A 228 34.54 -1.20 -3.43
C ALA A 228 33.89 -0.84 -4.79
N TYR A 229 32.56 -0.56 -4.79
CA TYR A 229 31.86 -0.13 -6.02
C TYR A 229 32.40 1.20 -6.55
N LEU A 230 32.79 2.14 -5.69
CA LEU A 230 33.38 3.43 -6.12
C LEU A 230 34.71 3.25 -6.91
N SER A 231 35.33 2.07 -6.82
CA SER A 231 36.61 1.79 -7.49
C SER A 231 36.49 0.77 -8.64
N SER A 232 35.28 0.26 -8.89
CA SER A 232 35.04 -0.82 -9.86
C SER A 232 34.49 -0.35 -11.21
N VAL A 233 34.18 0.94 -11.36
CA VAL A 233 33.55 1.48 -12.57
C VAL A 233 34.58 1.85 -13.61
N ASP A 234 34.36 1.42 -14.86
CA ASP A 234 35.23 1.68 -15.99
C ASP A 234 34.84 2.98 -16.72
N LEU A 235 35.71 3.41 -17.62
CA LEU A 235 35.51 4.63 -18.41
C LEU A 235 34.26 4.54 -19.28
N ASP A 236 33.98 3.38 -19.86
CA ASP A 236 32.80 3.22 -20.75
C ASP A 236 31.49 3.47 -19.99
N THR A 237 31.43 3.02 -18.75
CA THR A 237 30.28 3.29 -17.87
C THR A 237 30.14 4.78 -17.57
N HIS A 238 31.27 5.47 -17.28
CA HIS A 238 31.26 6.92 -17.07
C HIS A 238 30.81 7.67 -18.33
N LEU A 239 31.23 7.23 -19.52
CA LEU A 239 30.81 7.81 -20.81
C LEU A 239 29.30 7.60 -21.02
N GLN A 240 28.79 6.42 -20.63
CA GLN A 240 27.35 6.14 -20.72
C GLN A 240 26.54 7.08 -19.78
N TRP A 241 27.02 7.33 -18.55
CA TRP A 241 26.37 8.28 -17.64
C TRP A 241 26.40 9.70 -18.23
N GLN A 242 27.54 10.13 -18.78
CA GLN A 242 27.65 11.43 -19.43
C GLN A 242 26.66 11.56 -20.58
N ARG A 243 26.48 10.49 -21.37
CA ARG A 243 25.51 10.42 -22.47
C ARG A 243 24.07 10.62 -21.93
N TRP A 244 23.71 9.88 -20.92
CA TRP A 244 22.35 9.98 -20.33
C TRP A 244 22.10 11.35 -19.68
N MET A 245 23.09 11.91 -18.99
CA MET A 245 22.95 13.25 -18.38
C MET A 245 22.81 14.33 -19.45
N THR A 246 23.56 14.24 -20.55
CA THR A 246 23.43 15.15 -21.71
C THR A 246 22.03 15.09 -22.29
N ARG A 247 21.52 13.85 -22.52
CA ARG A 247 20.15 13.62 -23.01
C ARG A 247 19.10 14.25 -22.08
N THR A 248 19.25 14.05 -20.78
CA THR A 248 18.33 14.58 -19.76
C THR A 248 18.31 16.12 -19.79
N ARG A 249 19.50 16.72 -19.84
CA ARG A 249 19.63 18.20 -19.88
C ARG A 249 18.98 18.75 -21.18
N ALA A 250 19.22 18.10 -22.34
CA ALA A 250 18.60 18.49 -23.60
C ALA A 250 17.07 18.44 -23.52
N ILE A 251 16.52 17.38 -22.91
CA ILE A 251 15.05 17.29 -22.68
C ILE A 251 14.58 18.46 -21.80
N ASP A 252 15.29 18.75 -20.69
CA ASP A 252 14.94 19.86 -19.80
C ASP A 252 14.88 21.21 -20.52
N GLU A 253 15.82 21.47 -21.45
CA GLU A 253 15.86 22.70 -22.24
C GLU A 253 14.65 22.78 -23.17
N HIS A 254 14.30 21.70 -23.85
CA HIS A 254 13.12 21.64 -24.70
C HIS A 254 11.82 21.77 -23.88
N LEU A 255 11.74 21.11 -22.70
CA LEU A 255 10.57 21.22 -21.82
C LEU A 255 10.37 22.67 -21.33
N LYS A 256 11.47 23.38 -21.02
CA LYS A 256 11.39 24.78 -20.65
C LYS A 256 10.76 25.61 -21.77
N ASP A 257 11.18 25.39 -23.01
CA ASP A 257 10.63 26.06 -24.19
C ASP A 257 9.16 25.69 -24.43
N LEU A 258 8.84 24.38 -24.40
CA LEU A 258 7.48 23.87 -24.58
C LEU A 258 6.52 24.45 -23.52
N PHE A 259 6.93 24.48 -22.25
CA PHE A 259 6.06 25.00 -21.18
C PHE A 259 5.90 26.52 -21.26
N THR A 260 6.86 27.22 -21.87
CA THR A 260 6.81 28.68 -21.99
C THR A 260 5.99 29.10 -23.24
N ASN A 261 6.26 28.48 -24.36
CA ASN A 261 5.73 28.87 -25.68
C ASN A 261 4.55 28.03 -26.14
N GLY A 262 4.48 26.76 -25.64
CA GLY A 262 3.42 25.83 -26.00
C GLY A 262 3.51 25.30 -27.44
N ILE A 263 2.55 24.43 -27.75
CA ILE A 263 2.35 23.89 -29.11
C ILE A 263 0.89 24.16 -29.53
N SER A 264 0.65 24.20 -30.84
CA SER A 264 -0.69 24.47 -31.36
C SER A 264 -1.67 23.33 -31.06
N THR A 265 -2.86 23.68 -30.64
CA THR A 265 -3.98 22.75 -30.45
C THR A 265 -4.86 22.68 -31.69
N PRO A 266 -5.69 21.64 -31.88
CA PRO A 266 -6.56 21.51 -33.07
C PRO A 266 -7.55 22.67 -33.28
N ASP A 267 -7.94 23.35 -32.20
CA ASP A 267 -8.84 24.50 -32.25
C ASP A 267 -8.11 25.84 -32.49
N GLY A 268 -6.79 25.80 -32.75
CA GLY A 268 -5.97 26.98 -33.03
C GLY A 268 -5.46 27.70 -31.77
N GLY A 269 -5.69 27.13 -30.59
CA GLY A 269 -5.16 27.63 -29.33
C GLY A 269 -3.70 27.20 -29.11
N THR A 270 -3.21 27.41 -27.91
CA THR A 270 -1.84 27.02 -27.50
C THR A 270 -1.93 26.24 -26.21
N PHE A 271 -1.23 25.11 -26.18
CA PHE A 271 -1.12 24.25 -24.98
C PHE A 271 0.33 24.14 -24.56
N GLY A 272 0.66 24.63 -23.38
CA GLY A 272 2.02 24.61 -22.83
C GLY A 272 2.36 23.34 -22.05
N GLY A 273 1.38 22.49 -21.81
CA GLY A 273 1.58 21.31 -20.98
C GLY A 273 1.81 21.68 -19.52
N LYS A 274 2.27 20.70 -18.76
CA LYS A 274 2.70 20.90 -17.36
C LYS A 274 3.73 19.83 -17.05
N GLY A 275 4.83 20.21 -16.42
CA GLY A 275 5.82 19.21 -16.08
C GLY A 275 6.93 19.79 -15.23
N PHE A 276 7.93 18.98 -15.07
CA PHE A 276 9.02 19.22 -14.10
C PHE A 276 10.34 18.88 -14.78
N ARG A 277 11.37 19.63 -14.41
CA ARG A 277 12.69 19.51 -14.98
C ARG A 277 13.69 18.94 -13.97
N SER A 278 14.75 18.32 -14.50
CA SER A 278 15.77 17.60 -13.73
C SER A 278 17.04 18.42 -13.49
N THR A 279 17.08 19.68 -13.94
CA THR A 279 18.31 20.52 -13.99
C THR A 279 19.08 20.44 -12.67
N TRP A 280 20.37 20.06 -12.72
CA TRP A 280 21.33 19.79 -11.65
C TRP A 280 21.06 18.51 -10.85
N GLN A 281 20.05 17.71 -11.23
CA GLN A 281 19.74 16.45 -10.56
C GLN A 281 19.96 15.23 -11.48
N GLU A 282 20.64 15.42 -12.60
CA GLU A 282 20.88 14.38 -13.61
C GLU A 282 21.78 13.23 -13.11
N GLY A 283 22.52 13.44 -12.02
CA GLY A 283 23.42 12.43 -11.42
C GLY A 283 22.71 11.11 -11.15
N ILE A 284 21.38 11.12 -10.94
CA ILE A 284 20.57 9.94 -10.66
C ILE A 284 20.69 8.83 -11.75
N VAL A 285 21.12 9.19 -12.96
CA VAL A 285 21.34 8.20 -14.05
C VAL A 285 22.30 7.08 -13.64
N GLY A 286 23.19 7.38 -12.67
CA GLY A 286 24.14 6.37 -12.16
C GLY A 286 23.45 5.13 -11.57
N CYS A 287 22.24 5.25 -11.05
CA CYS A 287 21.47 4.12 -10.53
C CYS A 287 21.28 3.03 -11.58
N ALA A 288 20.99 3.41 -12.82
CA ALA A 288 20.54 2.48 -13.85
C ALA A 288 21.57 1.39 -14.18
N THR A 289 22.85 1.70 -14.07
CA THR A 289 23.91 0.70 -14.36
C THR A 289 24.07 -0.36 -13.25
N SER A 290 23.35 -0.17 -12.15
CA SER A 290 23.30 -1.13 -11.04
C SER A 290 22.06 -2.03 -11.08
N LEU A 291 21.13 -1.71 -11.96
CA LEU A 291 19.82 -2.39 -12.05
C LEU A 291 19.81 -3.44 -13.17
N THR A 292 19.02 -4.48 -13.00
CA THR A 292 18.65 -5.39 -14.09
C THR A 292 17.50 -4.73 -14.84
N ARG A 293 17.81 -4.06 -15.96
CA ARG A 293 16.82 -3.31 -16.72
C ARG A 293 16.00 -4.26 -17.61
N ALA A 294 14.71 -3.99 -17.74
CA ALA A 294 13.82 -4.83 -18.58
C ALA A 294 14.26 -4.88 -20.04
N ILE A 295 14.85 -3.79 -20.53
CA ILE A 295 15.31 -3.70 -21.94
C ILE A 295 16.51 -4.60 -22.23
N ASP A 296 17.23 -5.04 -21.21
CA ASP A 296 18.40 -5.94 -21.34
C ASP A 296 18.02 -7.42 -21.25
N LEU A 297 16.76 -7.73 -20.99
CA LEU A 297 16.25 -9.09 -20.76
C LEU A 297 15.41 -9.58 -21.93
N PRO A 298 15.47 -10.89 -22.25
CA PRO A 298 14.50 -11.48 -23.16
C PRO A 298 13.08 -11.38 -22.57
N VAL A 299 12.07 -11.38 -23.43
CA VAL A 299 10.67 -11.14 -23.05
C VAL A 299 10.22 -12.04 -21.88
N GLU A 300 10.59 -13.34 -21.97
CA GLU A 300 10.21 -14.35 -20.96
C GLU A 300 10.87 -14.14 -19.59
N GLU A 301 11.91 -13.30 -19.51
CA GLU A 301 12.59 -13.01 -18.24
C GLU A 301 12.29 -11.60 -17.72
N LYS A 302 11.53 -10.79 -18.44
CA LYS A 302 11.22 -9.40 -18.03
C LYS A 302 10.59 -9.31 -16.64
N PHE A 303 9.90 -10.37 -16.20
CA PHE A 303 9.31 -10.42 -14.85
C PHE A 303 10.38 -10.32 -13.74
N ARG A 304 11.67 -10.53 -14.07
CA ARG A 304 12.79 -10.39 -13.13
C ARG A 304 13.44 -9.01 -13.15
N ALA A 305 13.02 -8.15 -14.06
CA ALA A 305 13.58 -6.80 -14.15
C ALA A 305 13.33 -6.03 -12.84
N ASP A 306 14.33 -5.28 -12.42
CA ASP A 306 14.17 -4.40 -11.26
C ASP A 306 13.16 -3.29 -11.59
N ILE A 307 12.44 -2.83 -10.59
CA ILE A 307 11.37 -1.82 -10.75
C ILE A 307 11.85 -0.49 -10.14
N ILE A 308 11.64 0.60 -10.86
CA ILE A 308 11.82 1.94 -10.31
C ILE A 308 10.46 2.62 -10.11
N ALA A 309 10.35 3.38 -9.04
CA ALA A 309 9.18 4.23 -8.75
C ALA A 309 9.67 5.69 -8.70
N PRO A 310 9.96 6.30 -9.86
CA PRO A 310 10.62 7.61 -9.90
C PRO A 310 9.68 8.73 -9.51
N MET A 311 10.23 9.87 -9.12
CA MET A 311 9.51 11.12 -9.14
C MET A 311 9.38 11.59 -10.60
N ILE A 312 8.43 12.48 -10.86
CA ILE A 312 8.27 13.03 -12.21
C ILE A 312 9.51 13.79 -12.69
N ARG A 313 10.32 14.32 -11.74
CA ARG A 313 11.58 15.00 -12.07
C ARG A 313 12.75 14.03 -12.32
N ASP A 314 12.60 12.75 -12.04
CA ASP A 314 13.67 11.75 -12.23
C ASP A 314 13.71 11.25 -13.70
N VAL A 315 13.55 12.19 -14.63
CA VAL A 315 13.57 11.94 -16.09
C VAL A 315 14.84 11.18 -16.48
N GLY A 316 16.00 11.59 -15.91
CA GLY A 316 17.27 10.92 -16.20
C GLY A 316 17.27 9.43 -15.85
N LEU A 317 16.69 9.06 -14.71
CA LEU A 317 16.59 7.66 -14.31
C LEU A 317 15.66 6.88 -15.25
N ALA A 318 14.50 7.46 -15.59
CA ALA A 318 13.54 6.84 -16.51
C ALA A 318 14.17 6.59 -17.90
N LEU A 319 14.91 7.57 -18.42
CA LEU A 319 15.65 7.44 -19.68
C LEU A 319 16.72 6.35 -19.59
N ALA A 320 17.46 6.32 -18.48
CA ALA A 320 18.58 5.38 -18.32
C ALA A 320 18.10 3.92 -18.19
N VAL A 321 16.86 3.70 -17.69
CA VAL A 321 16.29 2.33 -17.68
C VAL A 321 15.57 1.97 -18.98
N GLY A 322 15.42 2.92 -19.91
CA GLY A 322 14.99 2.59 -21.27
C GLY A 322 13.82 3.37 -21.84
N GLN A 323 13.23 4.33 -21.09
CA GLN A 323 12.24 5.23 -21.70
C GLN A 323 12.94 6.13 -22.74
N THR A 324 12.20 6.62 -23.71
CA THR A 324 12.76 7.45 -24.81
C THR A 324 12.37 8.92 -24.59
N PRO A 325 13.12 9.86 -25.20
CA PRO A 325 12.71 11.27 -25.18
C PRO A 325 11.29 11.48 -25.74
N LEU A 326 10.92 10.74 -26.78
CA LEU A 326 9.58 10.81 -27.38
C LEU A 326 8.50 10.45 -26.36
N GLU A 327 8.69 9.37 -25.59
CA GLU A 327 7.75 8.95 -24.54
C GLU A 327 7.58 10.06 -23.47
N ILE A 328 8.69 10.69 -23.09
CA ILE A 328 8.67 11.77 -22.08
C ILE A 328 7.89 12.98 -22.62
N PHE A 329 8.22 13.43 -23.82
CA PHE A 329 7.56 14.57 -24.45
C PHE A 329 6.07 14.30 -24.68
N ALA A 330 5.72 13.13 -25.22
CA ALA A 330 4.33 12.76 -25.52
C ALA A 330 3.48 12.78 -24.23
N ALA A 331 4.01 12.26 -23.14
CA ALA A 331 3.29 12.26 -21.86
C ALA A 331 3.08 13.69 -21.35
N GLN A 332 4.16 14.50 -21.29
CA GLN A 332 4.07 15.83 -20.68
C GLN A 332 3.33 16.86 -21.57
N MET A 333 3.22 16.58 -22.88
CA MET A 333 2.47 17.42 -23.83
C MET A 333 1.09 16.82 -24.18
N GLY A 334 0.68 15.76 -23.52
CA GLY A 334 -0.68 15.20 -23.66
C GLY A 334 -1.02 14.63 -25.02
N LYS A 335 -0.04 14.08 -25.71
CA LYS A 335 -0.23 13.56 -27.08
C LYS A 335 -0.73 12.10 -27.09
N SER A 336 -1.47 11.76 -28.14
CA SER A 336 -1.80 10.37 -28.49
C SER A 336 -0.51 9.56 -28.60
N GLY A 337 -0.53 8.30 -28.20
CA GLY A 337 0.70 7.49 -28.19
C GLY A 337 1.55 7.64 -26.95
N SER A 338 1.17 8.51 -26.01
CA SER A 338 1.81 8.47 -24.67
C SER A 338 1.32 7.23 -23.92
N TYR A 339 2.16 6.68 -23.03
CA TYR A 339 1.80 5.51 -22.22
C TYR A 339 0.77 5.79 -21.11
N MET A 340 0.33 7.05 -20.98
CA MET A 340 -0.78 7.42 -20.10
C MET A 340 -2.08 7.39 -20.94
N ASP A 341 -2.50 6.19 -21.29
CA ASP A 341 -3.49 5.93 -22.34
C ASP A 341 -4.64 5.00 -21.93
N GLY A 342 -4.62 4.52 -20.68
CA GLY A 342 -5.63 3.56 -20.24
C GLY A 342 -5.53 2.19 -20.92
N GLY A 343 -4.36 1.85 -21.46
CA GLY A 343 -4.13 0.60 -22.18
C GLY A 343 -4.54 0.65 -23.66
N ASN A 344 -4.79 1.84 -24.18
CA ASN A 344 -5.12 2.06 -25.60
C ASN A 344 -4.27 3.23 -26.12
N LEU A 345 -3.20 2.92 -26.83
CA LEU A 345 -2.23 3.91 -27.33
C LEU A 345 -2.86 5.08 -28.09
N ASP A 346 -3.99 4.83 -28.77
CA ASP A 346 -4.70 5.87 -29.50
C ASP A 346 -5.40 6.89 -28.59
N SER A 347 -5.52 6.60 -27.30
CA SER A 347 -6.15 7.48 -26.31
C SER A 347 -5.18 8.05 -25.28
N GLY A 348 -3.91 8.19 -25.63
CA GLY A 348 -2.88 8.83 -24.80
C GLY A 348 -3.25 10.24 -24.36
N GLY A 349 -2.48 10.80 -23.45
CA GLY A 349 -2.71 12.16 -22.94
C GLY A 349 -3.63 12.25 -21.73
N ARG A 350 -3.99 11.11 -21.12
CA ARG A 350 -4.84 11.10 -19.94
C ARG A 350 -4.15 11.64 -18.68
N ASP A 351 -2.82 11.59 -18.67
CA ASP A 351 -2.01 12.08 -17.55
C ASP A 351 -0.66 12.54 -18.07
N LEU A 352 -0.08 13.51 -17.39
CA LEU A 352 1.23 14.08 -17.73
C LEU A 352 2.41 13.24 -17.23
N HIS A 353 2.17 12.27 -16.34
CA HIS A 353 3.24 11.53 -15.71
C HIS A 353 3.84 10.48 -16.65
N ILE A 354 5.10 10.17 -16.42
CA ILE A 354 5.82 9.12 -17.14
C ILE A 354 5.59 7.78 -16.44
N GLY A 355 5.69 6.70 -17.18
CA GLY A 355 5.55 5.36 -16.62
C GLY A 355 5.44 4.34 -17.73
N ASN A 356 6.09 3.19 -17.55
CA ASN A 356 6.07 2.13 -18.56
C ASN A 356 6.43 0.81 -17.88
N TRP A 357 5.41 -0.03 -17.62
CA TRP A 357 5.61 -1.31 -16.92
C TRP A 357 6.58 -2.23 -17.66
N GLU A 358 6.53 -2.25 -18.99
CA GLU A 358 7.43 -3.10 -19.80
C GLU A 358 8.90 -2.74 -19.63
N LYS A 359 9.17 -1.52 -19.16
CA LYS A 359 10.52 -1.02 -18.89
C LYS A 359 10.83 -0.97 -17.39
N GLY A 360 9.93 -1.45 -16.55
CA GLY A 360 10.10 -1.48 -15.11
C GLY A 360 9.91 -0.12 -14.43
N VAL A 361 9.12 0.78 -15.04
CA VAL A 361 8.90 2.15 -14.52
C VAL A 361 7.45 2.28 -14.04
N LEU A 362 7.25 2.36 -12.71
CA LEU A 362 5.95 2.69 -12.13
C LEU A 362 5.64 4.17 -12.39
N PRO A 363 4.39 4.52 -12.70
CA PRO A 363 4.06 5.92 -12.94
C PRO A 363 4.13 6.73 -11.65
N PRO A 364 4.85 7.87 -11.64
CA PRO A 364 4.76 8.79 -10.52
C PRO A 364 3.37 9.41 -10.42
N THR A 365 3.12 10.11 -9.31
CA THR A 365 1.83 10.71 -9.00
C THR A 365 2.04 12.12 -8.44
N ALA A 366 1.03 12.98 -8.58
CA ALA A 366 1.04 14.28 -7.92
C ALA A 366 0.76 14.17 -6.42
N PRO A 367 -0.26 13.41 -5.97
CA PRO A 367 -0.36 13.13 -4.53
C PRO A 367 0.81 12.25 -4.10
N LEU A 368 1.57 12.72 -3.12
CA LEU A 368 2.76 12.03 -2.63
C LEU A 368 2.43 11.33 -1.30
N PRO A 369 2.99 10.14 -1.03
CA PRO A 369 4.07 9.41 -1.71
C PRO A 369 3.59 8.15 -2.47
N ILE A 370 2.48 8.21 -3.16
CA ILE A 370 1.78 7.03 -3.72
C ILE A 370 2.75 6.07 -4.45
N ALA A 371 3.63 6.59 -5.32
CA ALA A 371 4.50 5.72 -6.12
C ALA A 371 5.42 4.86 -5.23
N SER A 372 6.05 5.46 -4.19
CA SER A 372 6.95 4.72 -3.29
C SER A 372 6.19 3.74 -2.40
N ALA A 373 4.98 4.12 -1.96
CA ALA A 373 4.12 3.23 -1.16
C ALA A 373 3.63 2.04 -2.02
N THR A 374 3.26 2.28 -3.28
CA THR A 374 2.90 1.22 -4.23
C THR A 374 4.10 0.30 -4.51
N ALA A 375 5.30 0.88 -4.71
CA ALA A 375 6.52 0.10 -4.93
C ALA A 375 6.81 -0.84 -3.75
N THR A 376 6.48 -0.42 -2.52
CA THR A 376 6.61 -1.27 -1.33
C THR A 376 5.72 -2.52 -1.46
N GLY A 377 4.52 -2.36 -2.03
CA GLY A 377 3.62 -3.49 -2.33
C GLY A 377 4.14 -4.40 -3.44
N VAL A 378 4.75 -3.81 -4.49
CA VAL A 378 5.37 -4.63 -5.55
C VAL A 378 6.54 -5.44 -4.96
N ALA A 379 7.32 -4.83 -4.04
CA ALA A 379 8.41 -5.52 -3.34
C ALA A 379 7.87 -6.63 -2.43
N LEU A 380 6.72 -6.40 -1.78
CA LEU A 380 6.06 -7.41 -0.97
C LEU A 380 5.64 -8.61 -1.85
N ALA A 381 5.04 -8.35 -3.01
CA ALA A 381 4.67 -9.42 -3.96
C ALA A 381 5.91 -10.19 -4.42
N ALA A 382 7.02 -9.51 -4.71
CA ALA A 382 8.25 -10.18 -5.10
C ALA A 382 8.74 -11.15 -4.02
N ASN A 383 8.64 -10.76 -2.75
CA ASN A 383 9.00 -11.65 -1.62
C ASN A 383 8.02 -12.83 -1.51
N LEU A 384 6.70 -12.57 -1.62
CA LEU A 384 5.68 -13.61 -1.47
C LEU A 384 5.73 -14.64 -2.61
N LEU A 385 6.09 -14.19 -3.82
CA LEU A 385 6.18 -15.04 -5.02
C LEU A 385 7.61 -15.56 -5.28
N ASP A 386 8.55 -15.28 -4.38
CA ASP A 386 9.98 -15.68 -4.48
C ASP A 386 10.62 -15.22 -5.81
N ILE A 387 10.40 -13.95 -6.14
CA ILE A 387 10.98 -13.33 -7.35
C ILE A 387 12.14 -12.41 -6.96
N UNK A 388 13.27 -12.49 -7.28
CA UNK A 388 14.33 -11.80 -7.06
C UNK A 388 14.36 -10.65 -7.78
N ARG A 389 13.76 -9.81 -7.35
CA ARG A 389 13.57 -8.49 -7.96
C ARG A 389 13.86 -7.40 -6.93
N PHE A 390 14.62 -6.40 -7.32
CA PHE A 390 14.93 -5.24 -6.49
C PHE A 390 14.05 -4.06 -6.91
N HIS A 391 13.78 -3.17 -5.95
CA HIS A 391 12.91 -1.99 -6.16
C HIS A 391 13.66 -0.75 -5.71
N LEU A 392 13.59 0.34 -6.50
CA LEU A 392 14.21 1.63 -6.18
C LEU A 392 13.12 2.70 -6.18
N ALA A 393 12.95 3.38 -5.04
CA ALA A 393 11.88 4.36 -4.84
C ALA A 393 12.44 5.73 -4.43
N PRO A 394 12.84 6.56 -5.41
CA PRO A 394 13.21 7.95 -5.13
C PRO A 394 12.00 8.77 -4.66
N VAL A 395 12.25 9.64 -3.67
CA VAL A 395 11.26 10.61 -3.17
C VAL A 395 11.97 11.93 -2.86
N GLY A 396 11.22 13.01 -2.80
CA GLY A 396 11.75 14.32 -2.37
C GLY A 396 11.77 14.44 -0.85
N GLU A 397 12.58 15.38 -0.33
CA GLU A 397 12.67 15.66 1.10
C GLU A 397 11.30 16.04 1.69
N GLY A 398 10.51 16.83 0.96
CA GLY A 398 9.15 17.19 1.38
C GLY A 398 8.24 15.97 1.47
N THR A 399 8.32 15.06 0.49
CA THR A 399 7.56 13.79 0.49
C THR A 399 7.87 12.96 1.74
N SER A 400 9.11 12.99 2.21
CA SER A 400 9.54 12.21 3.38
C SER A 400 8.90 12.70 4.69
N SER A 401 8.16 13.82 4.66
CA SER A 401 7.38 14.30 5.82
C SER A 401 5.98 13.68 5.88
N ASN A 402 5.51 13.07 4.78
CA ASN A 402 4.17 12.48 4.70
C ASN A 402 4.11 11.17 5.49
N GLY A 403 3.00 10.98 6.24
CA GLY A 403 2.79 9.78 7.07
C GLY A 403 2.84 8.47 6.29
N GLU A 404 2.26 8.44 5.10
CA GLU A 404 2.24 7.23 4.24
C GLU A 404 3.65 6.79 3.85
N PHE A 405 4.61 7.73 3.73
CA PHE A 405 6.01 7.38 3.47
C PHE A 405 6.64 6.67 4.69
N TRP A 406 6.31 7.15 5.90
CA TRP A 406 6.78 6.50 7.14
C TRP A 406 6.18 5.09 7.26
N GLU A 407 4.91 4.93 6.91
CA GLU A 407 4.24 3.62 6.91
C GLU A 407 4.90 2.66 5.90
N ALA A 408 5.24 3.16 4.70
CA ALA A 408 5.93 2.36 3.67
C ALA A 408 7.31 1.89 4.15
N MET A 409 8.10 2.81 4.76
CA MET A 409 9.39 2.46 5.33
C MET A 409 9.24 1.46 6.48
N ASN A 410 8.24 1.66 7.35
CA ASN A 410 7.98 0.76 8.47
C ASN A 410 7.66 -0.65 7.99
N LEU A 411 6.76 -0.77 7.01
CA LEU A 411 6.42 -2.07 6.41
C LEU A 411 7.67 -2.73 5.80
N ALA A 412 8.45 -1.96 5.04
CA ALA A 412 9.66 -2.49 4.40
C ALA A 412 10.70 -2.96 5.43
N GLY A 413 10.88 -2.21 6.51
CA GLY A 413 11.79 -2.58 7.60
C GLY A 413 11.30 -3.80 8.37
N ALA A 414 9.99 -3.85 8.67
CA ALA A 414 9.39 -4.94 9.43
C ALA A 414 9.41 -6.27 8.64
N ARG A 415 9.26 -6.21 7.32
CA ARG A 415 9.15 -7.38 6.45
C ARG A 415 10.44 -7.70 5.67
N GLY A 416 11.49 -6.89 5.82
CA GLY A 416 12.75 -7.10 5.11
C GLY A 416 12.60 -7.06 3.59
N LEU A 417 11.84 -6.11 3.08
CA LEU A 417 11.48 -6.05 1.65
C LEU A 417 12.68 -5.63 0.79
N PRO A 418 12.80 -6.16 -0.46
CA PRO A 418 13.91 -5.85 -1.35
C PRO A 418 13.73 -4.50 -2.04
N ILE A 419 13.79 -3.41 -1.27
CA ILE A 419 13.55 -2.05 -1.75
C ILE A 419 14.60 -1.08 -1.18
N ALA A 420 15.04 -0.13 -1.99
CA ALA A 420 15.79 1.03 -1.52
C ALA A 420 14.92 2.29 -1.67
N PHE A 421 14.71 2.97 -0.57
CA PHE A 421 14.16 4.32 -0.60
C PHE A 421 15.31 5.30 -0.81
N MET A 422 15.06 6.37 -1.58
CA MET A 422 16.10 7.37 -1.88
C MET A 422 15.50 8.76 -1.67
N ILE A 423 15.87 9.42 -0.57
CA ILE A 423 15.38 10.77 -0.27
C ILE A 423 16.33 11.79 -0.92
N GLN A 424 15.84 12.46 -1.95
CA GLN A 424 16.58 13.51 -2.65
C GLN A 424 16.29 14.86 -2.01
N ASN A 425 17.22 15.33 -1.16
CA ASN A 425 17.15 16.65 -0.56
C ASN A 425 17.69 17.67 -1.55
N ASN A 426 16.81 18.26 -2.34
CA ASN A 426 17.19 19.37 -3.23
C ASN A 426 16.97 20.74 -2.57
N GLN A 427 16.98 20.76 -1.26
CA GLN A 427 16.99 21.92 -0.34
C GLN A 427 15.63 22.59 -0.16
N ILE A 428 14.69 22.44 -1.11
CA ILE A 428 13.45 23.22 -1.08
C ILE A 428 12.31 22.42 -1.70
N ALA A 429 11.30 22.04 -0.88
CA ALA A 429 10.07 21.41 -1.34
C ALA A 429 9.11 22.50 -1.81
N LEU A 430 8.93 22.63 -3.11
CA LEU A 430 8.26 23.76 -3.77
C LEU A 430 8.98 25.08 -3.39
N ASP A 431 8.56 25.75 -2.32
CA ASP A 431 9.18 26.96 -1.78
C ASP A 431 9.45 26.88 -0.26
N THR A 432 9.26 25.69 0.34
CA THR A 432 9.55 25.47 1.76
C THR A 432 10.93 24.81 1.91
N PHE A 433 11.83 25.51 2.57
CA PHE A 433 13.19 25.04 2.82
C PHE A 433 13.21 23.79 3.72
N THR A 434 14.26 22.97 3.58
CA THR A 434 14.44 21.70 4.33
C THR A 434 14.22 21.90 5.83
N VAL A 435 14.71 23.00 6.41
CA VAL A 435 14.56 23.31 7.84
C VAL A 435 13.09 23.41 8.26
N GLY A 436 12.19 23.73 7.34
CA GLY A 436 10.74 23.74 7.60
C GLY A 436 10.06 22.40 7.32
N GLN A 437 10.80 21.42 6.77
CA GLN A 437 10.25 20.11 6.38
C GLN A 437 10.62 18.99 7.34
N SER A 438 11.76 19.07 7.99
CA SER A 438 12.26 17.94 8.79
C SER A 438 13.10 18.40 9.97
N GLY A 439 12.88 17.79 11.12
CA GLY A 439 13.72 17.96 12.30
C GLY A 439 14.92 17.03 12.35
N ALA A 440 15.07 16.14 11.36
CA ALA A 440 16.20 15.21 11.31
C ALA A 440 17.48 15.96 10.86
N GLU A 441 18.59 15.64 11.48
CA GLU A 441 19.89 16.22 11.12
C GLU A 441 20.29 15.79 9.70
N THR A 442 20.09 14.50 9.41
CA THR A 442 20.18 13.96 8.04
C THR A 442 18.95 13.12 7.77
N PHE A 443 18.55 13.01 6.50
CA PHE A 443 17.40 12.18 6.15
C PHE A 443 17.69 10.68 6.36
N GLY A 444 18.96 10.28 6.47
CA GLY A 444 19.35 8.91 6.86
C GLY A 444 18.84 8.50 8.25
N ASP A 445 18.60 9.46 9.13
CA ASP A 445 18.08 9.20 10.49
C ASP A 445 16.68 8.56 10.45
N LYS A 446 15.89 8.88 9.42
CA LYS A 446 14.55 8.30 9.24
C LYS A 446 14.62 6.77 9.04
N GLY A 447 15.64 6.30 8.30
CA GLY A 447 15.87 4.86 8.12
C GLY A 447 16.28 4.17 9.42
N TYR A 448 17.12 4.82 10.21
CA TYR A 448 17.55 4.27 11.50
C TYR A 448 16.36 3.97 12.42
N ALA A 449 15.36 4.86 12.42
CA ALA A 449 14.15 4.69 13.24
C ALA A 449 13.38 3.42 12.86
N MET A 450 13.43 3.01 11.59
CA MET A 450 12.73 1.82 11.06
C MET A 450 13.64 0.57 10.97
N GLY A 451 14.85 0.63 11.55
CA GLY A 451 15.80 -0.49 11.51
C GLY A 451 16.49 -0.67 10.16
N ILE A 452 16.33 0.28 9.25
CA ILE A 452 16.83 0.25 7.88
C ILE A 452 18.24 0.87 7.84
N PRO A 453 19.26 0.18 7.27
CA PRO A 453 20.57 0.80 7.11
C PRO A 453 20.51 1.99 6.14
N SER A 454 21.25 3.05 6.46
CA SER A 454 21.15 4.30 5.72
C SER A 454 22.50 5.01 5.63
N TRP A 455 22.67 5.85 4.61
CA TRP A 455 23.87 6.68 4.39
C TRP A 455 23.55 7.84 3.46
N SER A 456 24.43 8.86 3.49
CA SER A 456 24.31 10.06 2.64
C SER A 456 25.27 10.01 1.46
N ILE A 457 24.85 10.60 0.33
CA ILE A 457 25.66 10.71 -0.88
C ILE A 457 25.57 12.12 -1.49
N ASP A 458 26.57 12.45 -2.30
CA ASP A 458 26.59 13.66 -3.12
C ASP A 458 25.76 13.40 -4.39
N GLY A 459 24.64 14.10 -4.53
CA GLY A 459 23.72 13.99 -5.67
C GLY A 459 24.22 14.61 -6.98
N SER A 460 25.39 15.27 -6.95
CA SER A 460 26.04 15.74 -8.18
C SER A 460 26.92 14.68 -8.86
N ASP A 461 27.14 13.53 -8.20
CA ASP A 461 28.10 12.51 -8.66
C ASP A 461 27.39 11.18 -9.00
N PRO A 462 27.24 10.82 -10.30
CA PRO A 462 26.59 9.56 -10.69
C PRO A 462 27.29 8.32 -10.15
N LEU A 463 28.60 8.40 -9.86
CA LEU A 463 29.33 7.28 -9.26
C LEU A 463 28.81 6.95 -7.85
N GLN A 464 28.42 7.97 -7.07
CA GLN A 464 27.81 7.76 -5.74
C GLN A 464 26.44 7.08 -5.84
N PHE A 465 25.64 7.48 -6.82
CA PHE A 465 24.35 6.83 -7.10
C PHE A 465 24.55 5.35 -7.47
N HIS A 466 25.48 5.09 -8.39
CA HIS A 466 25.80 3.72 -8.80
C HIS A 466 26.21 2.86 -7.58
N ALA A 467 27.21 3.31 -6.84
CA ALA A 467 27.77 2.53 -5.72
C ALA A 467 26.71 2.24 -4.65
N SER A 468 25.84 3.23 -4.38
CA SER A 468 24.78 3.10 -3.36
C SER A 468 23.68 2.15 -3.84
N THR A 469 23.22 2.31 -5.06
CA THR A 469 22.18 1.43 -5.65
C THR A 469 22.68 -0.01 -5.77
N ALA A 470 23.92 -0.20 -6.25
CA ALA A 470 24.53 -1.53 -6.36
C ALA A 470 24.64 -2.23 -5.01
N THR A 471 25.07 -1.47 -3.98
CA THR A 471 25.18 -2.00 -2.61
C THR A 471 23.80 -2.38 -2.06
N SER A 472 22.82 -1.48 -2.22
CA SER A 472 21.44 -1.71 -1.78
C SER A 472 20.84 -2.94 -2.46
N ARG A 473 21.03 -3.04 -3.77
CA ARG A 473 20.51 -4.16 -4.58
C ARG A 473 21.12 -5.49 -4.14
N GLU A 474 22.46 -5.56 -4.03
CA GLU A 474 23.15 -6.77 -3.59
C GLU A 474 22.67 -7.19 -2.20
N TYR A 475 22.62 -6.25 -1.26
CA TYR A 475 22.17 -6.47 0.10
C TYR A 475 20.72 -7.00 0.13
N ALA A 476 19.83 -6.33 -0.59
CA ALA A 476 18.40 -6.68 -0.62
C ALA A 476 18.17 -8.08 -1.20
N LEU A 477 18.80 -8.36 -2.34
CA LEU A 477 18.64 -9.67 -3.02
C LEU A 477 19.31 -10.83 -2.25
N ASP A 478 20.26 -10.51 -1.36
CA ASP A 478 20.84 -11.49 -0.41
C ASP A 478 19.99 -11.67 0.85
N GLY A 479 18.80 -11.06 0.92
CA GLY A 479 17.91 -11.17 2.06
C GLY A 479 18.18 -10.17 3.18
N GLY A 480 18.98 -9.14 2.88
CA GLY A 480 19.29 -8.08 3.85
C GLY A 480 18.12 -7.16 4.16
N GLY A 481 17.17 -7.01 3.22
CA GLY A 481 16.02 -6.16 3.37
C GLY A 481 16.22 -4.75 2.81
N ALA A 482 15.41 -3.81 3.29
CA ALA A 482 15.38 -2.44 2.76
C ALA A 482 16.63 -1.62 3.13
N THR A 483 16.91 -0.59 2.33
CA THR A 483 17.93 0.43 2.61
C THR A 483 17.35 1.83 2.40
N LEU A 484 18.00 2.85 2.97
CA LEU A 484 17.64 4.25 2.74
C LEU A 484 18.87 5.03 2.31
N ILE A 485 18.78 5.70 1.16
CA ILE A 485 19.85 6.55 0.62
C ILE A 485 19.40 8.00 0.75
N HIS A 486 20.14 8.81 1.50
CA HIS A 486 19.96 10.25 1.56
C HIS A 486 20.84 10.88 0.47
N VAL A 487 20.23 11.64 -0.43
CA VAL A 487 20.92 12.31 -1.54
C VAL A 487 20.91 13.81 -1.29
N GLU A 488 22.07 14.41 -1.09
CA GLU A 488 22.22 15.85 -0.93
C GLU A 488 22.46 16.47 -2.31
N THR A 489 21.55 17.35 -2.76
CA THR A 489 21.55 17.89 -4.12
C THR A 489 20.87 19.28 -4.12
N MET A 490 20.62 19.83 -5.31
CA MET A 490 19.93 21.10 -5.51
C MET A 490 19.21 21.11 -6.85
N ARG A 491 18.12 21.85 -6.95
CA ARG A 491 17.48 22.16 -8.24
C ARG A 491 18.12 23.37 -8.87
N GLY A 492 18.48 23.27 -10.17
CA GLY A 492 18.92 24.43 -10.97
C GLY A 492 17.78 25.18 -11.64
N CYS A 493 16.53 24.93 -11.24
CA CYS A 493 15.33 25.50 -11.83
C CYS A 493 14.21 25.58 -10.79
N GLY A 494 13.13 26.27 -11.09
CA GLY A 494 11.95 26.32 -10.25
C GLY A 494 11.31 24.95 -10.08
N HIS A 495 10.41 24.81 -9.11
CA HIS A 495 9.70 23.54 -8.87
C HIS A 495 8.90 23.11 -10.11
N ALA A 496 8.11 24.02 -10.67
CA ALA A 496 7.47 23.88 -11.97
C ALA A 496 7.99 24.99 -12.88
N HIS A 497 7.79 24.84 -14.17
CA HIS A 497 8.38 25.77 -15.15
C HIS A 497 8.05 27.25 -14.91
N HIS A 498 6.85 27.55 -14.43
CA HIS A 498 6.40 28.92 -14.18
C HIS A 498 6.97 29.52 -12.86
N HIS A 499 7.74 28.74 -12.12
CA HIS A 499 8.37 29.21 -10.87
C HIS A 499 9.82 29.68 -11.04
N ASP A 500 10.38 29.59 -12.26
CA ASP A 500 11.79 29.94 -12.45
C ASP A 500 12.11 31.36 -11.97
N ASP A 501 11.30 32.36 -12.37
CA ASP A 501 11.54 33.77 -11.98
C ASP A 501 11.35 33.97 -10.47
N LEU A 502 10.45 33.27 -9.85
CA LEU A 502 10.27 33.34 -8.39
C LEU A 502 11.44 32.68 -7.66
N TYR A 503 11.95 31.59 -8.18
CA TYR A 503 13.00 30.79 -7.57
C TYR A 503 14.39 31.45 -7.77
N LEU A 504 14.75 31.69 -9.03
CA LEU A 504 16.07 32.18 -9.41
C LEU A 504 16.17 33.70 -9.40
N GLY A 505 15.05 34.39 -9.53
CA GLY A 505 14.99 35.83 -9.75
C GLY A 505 15.15 36.17 -11.24
N SER A 506 14.92 37.44 -11.60
CA SER A 506 15.06 37.90 -12.97
C SER A 506 16.52 37.85 -13.44
N VAL A 507 16.72 37.77 -14.73
CA VAL A 507 18.05 37.78 -15.36
C VAL A 507 18.87 39.03 -14.91
N THR A 508 18.22 40.16 -14.68
CA THR A 508 18.86 41.41 -14.21
C THR A 508 19.10 41.38 -12.70
N GLY A 509 18.57 40.38 -11.97
CA GLY A 509 18.66 40.29 -10.51
C GLY A 509 17.67 41.17 -9.75
N ASN A 510 16.72 41.80 -10.46
CA ASN A 510 15.70 42.64 -9.85
C ASN A 510 14.33 42.39 -10.57
N PRO A 511 13.36 41.71 -9.89
CA PRO A 511 13.43 41.27 -8.50
C PRO A 511 14.36 40.05 -8.29
N PRO A 512 14.96 39.95 -7.09
CA PRO A 512 15.76 38.77 -6.77
C PRO A 512 14.82 37.55 -6.57
N GLY A 513 15.35 36.38 -6.79
CA GLY A 513 14.62 35.14 -6.45
C GLY A 513 14.60 34.93 -4.94
N TYR A 514 13.74 33.99 -4.48
CA TYR A 514 13.68 33.65 -3.05
C TYR A 514 14.83 32.75 -2.59
N VAL A 515 15.55 32.14 -3.53
CA VAL A 515 16.74 31.33 -3.20
C VAL A 515 17.96 32.23 -3.18
N GLY A 516 18.75 32.17 -2.10
CA GLY A 516 19.93 32.97 -1.95
C GLY A 516 20.98 32.73 -3.03
N ARG A 517 21.56 33.79 -3.56
CA ARG A 517 22.56 33.69 -4.65
C ARG A 517 23.81 32.90 -4.24
N ASP A 518 24.21 32.99 -2.98
CA ASP A 518 25.36 32.23 -2.48
C ASP A 518 25.13 30.74 -2.57
N LEU A 519 23.90 30.27 -2.21
CA LEU A 519 23.51 28.88 -2.31
C LEU A 519 23.46 28.42 -3.77
N LEU A 520 22.88 29.22 -4.66
CA LEU A 520 22.82 28.90 -6.08
C LEU A 520 24.24 28.82 -6.69
N THR A 521 25.12 29.76 -6.31
CA THR A 521 26.52 29.76 -6.81
C THR A 521 27.27 28.53 -6.37
N TYR A 522 27.12 28.14 -5.08
CA TYR A 522 27.75 26.92 -4.54
C TYR A 522 27.35 25.69 -5.33
N TRP A 523 26.05 25.56 -5.59
CA TRP A 523 25.53 24.36 -6.30
C TRP A 523 25.79 24.41 -7.82
N ALA A 524 25.85 25.60 -8.42
CA ALA A 524 26.21 25.74 -9.83
C ALA A 524 27.63 25.22 -10.10
N GLU A 525 28.56 25.38 -9.13
CA GLU A 525 29.91 24.81 -9.26
C GLU A 525 29.90 23.27 -9.20
N LYS A 526 28.83 22.70 -8.70
CA LYS A 526 28.62 21.24 -8.57
C LYS A 526 27.68 20.68 -9.64
N ASP A 527 27.30 21.48 -10.66
CA ASP A 527 26.44 21.01 -11.74
C ASP A 527 27.00 19.66 -12.25
N PRO A 528 26.20 18.56 -12.17
CA PRO A 528 26.71 17.24 -12.50
C PRO A 528 27.21 17.10 -13.95
N LEU A 529 26.57 17.77 -14.89
CA LEU A 529 26.89 17.59 -16.32
C LEU A 529 28.32 18.09 -16.66
N PRO A 530 28.70 19.37 -16.45
CA PRO A 530 30.07 19.78 -16.73
C PRO A 530 31.11 19.21 -15.77
N THR A 531 30.74 18.95 -14.53
CA THR A 531 31.67 18.40 -13.52
C THR A 531 32.06 16.96 -13.89
N HIS A 532 31.07 16.12 -14.26
CA HIS A 532 31.35 14.75 -14.65
C HIS A 532 32.06 14.68 -16.01
N ARG A 533 31.78 15.61 -16.92
CA ARG A 533 32.51 15.71 -18.20
C ARG A 533 34.02 15.90 -17.94
N LYS A 534 34.38 16.79 -17.04
CA LYS A 534 35.80 17.00 -16.65
C LYS A 534 36.39 15.74 -16.04
N TYR A 535 35.60 15.03 -15.25
CA TYR A 535 36.00 13.76 -14.62
C TYR A 535 36.27 12.70 -15.70
N CYS A 536 35.42 12.56 -16.72
CA CYS A 536 35.64 11.61 -17.84
C CYS A 536 36.96 11.92 -18.54
N ILE A 537 37.22 13.20 -18.79
CA ILE A 537 38.51 13.63 -19.42
C ILE A 537 39.69 13.21 -18.51
N SER A 538 39.60 13.40 -17.20
CA SER A 538 40.66 13.01 -16.26
C SER A 538 40.88 11.49 -16.23
N LEU A 539 39.89 10.70 -16.62
CA LEU A 539 39.96 9.24 -16.74
C LEU A 539 40.55 8.83 -18.11
N GLY A 540 40.76 9.75 -19.02
CA GLY A 540 41.34 9.50 -20.33
C GLY A 540 40.37 9.59 -21.51
N ALA A 541 39.14 10.09 -21.30
CA ALA A 541 38.21 10.28 -22.40
C ALA A 541 38.72 11.30 -23.41
N ASN A 542 38.49 11.04 -24.70
CA ASN A 542 38.85 11.94 -25.76
C ASN A 542 37.81 13.07 -25.85
N GLU A 543 38.25 14.31 -25.68
CA GLU A 543 37.40 15.48 -25.64
C GLU A 543 36.59 15.71 -26.93
N LYS A 544 37.15 15.36 -28.11
CA LYS A 544 36.44 15.46 -29.39
C LYS A 544 35.33 14.42 -29.49
N GLN A 545 35.60 13.21 -29.01
CA GLN A 545 34.58 12.15 -28.98
C GLN A 545 33.44 12.52 -28.03
N LEU A 546 33.76 13.10 -26.86
CA LEU A 546 32.74 13.58 -25.92
C LEU A 546 31.86 14.66 -26.59
N ALA A 547 32.49 15.65 -27.27
CA ALA A 547 31.74 16.69 -27.95
C ALA A 547 30.86 16.16 -29.10
N MET A 548 31.33 15.08 -29.78
CA MET A 548 30.50 14.41 -30.80
C MET A 548 29.30 13.72 -30.16
N MET A 549 29.53 12.98 -29.10
CA MET A 549 28.48 12.28 -28.34
C MET A 549 27.40 13.29 -27.84
N GLU A 550 27.84 14.41 -27.31
CA GLU A 550 26.95 15.47 -26.81
C GLU A 550 26.05 16.00 -27.94
N LYS A 551 26.61 16.19 -29.14
CA LYS A 551 25.86 16.60 -30.34
C LYS A 551 24.86 15.50 -30.80
N GLU A 552 25.28 14.25 -30.76
CA GLU A 552 24.43 13.10 -31.10
C GLU A 552 23.18 13.07 -30.18
N GLU A 553 23.40 13.28 -28.88
CA GLU A 553 22.32 13.26 -27.91
C GLU A 553 21.36 14.46 -28.09
N GLN A 554 21.93 15.64 -28.37
CA GLN A 554 21.11 16.82 -28.65
C GLN A 554 20.26 16.57 -29.89
N TYR A 555 20.86 16.09 -30.98
CA TYR A 555 20.14 15.77 -32.22
C TYR A 555 19.05 14.72 -32.00
N TYR A 556 19.33 13.69 -31.19
CA TYR A 556 18.33 12.66 -30.86
C TYR A 556 17.11 13.26 -30.14
N VAL A 557 17.36 14.18 -29.22
CA VAL A 557 16.28 14.84 -28.44
C VAL A 557 15.52 15.84 -29.35
N ASP A 558 16.24 16.59 -30.21
CA ASP A 558 15.63 17.53 -31.16
C ASP A 558 14.63 16.79 -32.09
N ASN A 559 15.06 15.65 -32.66
CA ASN A 559 14.21 14.81 -33.50
C ASN A 559 12.98 14.27 -32.73
N ALA A 560 13.17 13.84 -31.50
CA ALA A 560 12.07 13.33 -30.67
C ALA A 560 11.04 14.43 -30.40
N ARG A 561 11.50 15.67 -30.20
CA ARG A 561 10.59 16.81 -30.02
C ARG A 561 9.79 17.05 -31.29
N GLU A 562 10.48 17.11 -32.46
CA GLU A 562 9.81 17.32 -33.75
C GLU A 562 8.77 16.23 -34.01
N GLU A 563 9.13 14.98 -33.73
CA GLU A 563 8.22 13.84 -33.87
C GLU A 563 6.99 13.98 -32.97
N MET A 564 7.20 14.35 -31.70
CA MET A 564 6.11 14.57 -30.73
C MET A 564 5.16 15.70 -31.22
N GLU A 565 5.71 16.80 -31.74
CA GLU A 565 4.86 17.91 -32.23
C GLU A 565 3.94 17.44 -33.37
N MET A 566 4.42 16.50 -34.21
CA MET A 566 3.64 15.92 -35.32
C MET A 566 2.66 14.83 -34.85
N MET A 567 2.78 14.30 -33.64
CA MET A 567 1.87 13.28 -33.12
C MET A 567 0.45 13.83 -33.05
N PRO A 568 -0.57 13.00 -33.33
CA PRO A 568 -1.95 13.47 -33.21
C PRO A 568 -2.34 13.76 -31.77
N TRP A 569 -3.34 14.62 -31.62
CA TRP A 569 -4.03 14.78 -30.33
C TRP A 569 -5.00 13.61 -30.15
N PRO A 570 -5.23 13.13 -28.89
CA PRO A 570 -6.22 12.09 -28.68
C PRO A 570 -7.64 12.57 -29.01
N GLU A 571 -8.47 11.66 -29.48
CA GLU A 571 -9.87 11.98 -29.75
C GLU A 571 -10.65 12.11 -28.45
N GLY A 572 -11.45 13.17 -28.32
CA GLY A 572 -12.16 13.50 -27.08
C GLY A 572 -13.07 12.38 -26.56
N ASN A 573 -13.68 11.61 -27.46
CA ASN A 573 -14.59 10.52 -27.08
C ASN A 573 -13.86 9.33 -26.39
N THR A 574 -12.53 9.22 -26.56
CA THR A 574 -11.75 8.15 -25.91
C THR A 574 -11.67 8.32 -24.39
N VAL A 575 -11.96 9.51 -23.85
CA VAL A 575 -11.90 9.80 -22.41
C VAL A 575 -12.84 8.90 -21.59
N THR A 576 -13.93 8.42 -22.19
CA THR A 576 -14.91 7.56 -21.49
C THR A 576 -14.49 6.10 -21.41
N GLN A 577 -13.49 5.68 -22.17
CA GLN A 577 -13.10 4.28 -22.32
C GLN A 577 -12.23 3.81 -21.15
N GLY A 578 -12.38 2.54 -20.77
CA GLY A 578 -11.49 1.87 -19.83
C GLY A 578 -11.52 2.42 -18.40
N VAL A 579 -12.67 2.89 -17.96
CA VAL A 579 -12.84 3.34 -16.57
C VAL A 579 -12.66 2.16 -15.62
N THR A 580 -13.32 1.02 -15.95
CA THR A 580 -13.01 -0.29 -15.36
C THR A 580 -12.89 -1.31 -16.51
N SER A 581 -12.52 -2.55 -16.21
CA SER A 581 -12.42 -3.62 -17.20
C SER A 581 -13.78 -3.98 -17.84
N ARG A 582 -14.87 -3.63 -17.20
CA ARG A 582 -16.23 -3.98 -17.63
C ARG A 582 -17.12 -2.76 -17.96
N HIS A 583 -16.62 -1.58 -17.73
CA HIS A 583 -17.48 -0.37 -17.80
C HIS A 583 -16.73 0.83 -18.38
N ASN A 584 -17.35 1.47 -19.34
CA ASN A 584 -16.96 2.78 -19.88
C ASN A 584 -17.90 3.83 -19.29
N ALA A 585 -17.41 5.04 -19.11
CA ALA A 585 -18.29 6.14 -18.66
C ALA A 585 -19.26 6.50 -19.80
N ASP A 586 -20.43 6.96 -19.44
CA ASP A 586 -21.39 7.50 -20.42
C ASP A 586 -20.84 8.80 -21.04
N SER A 587 -20.96 8.93 -22.34
CA SER A 587 -20.71 10.20 -23.03
C SER A 587 -21.81 11.19 -22.66
N HIS A 588 -21.59 12.47 -22.94
CA HIS A 588 -22.63 13.49 -22.71
C HIS A 588 -23.94 13.13 -23.44
N SER A 589 -23.87 12.69 -24.68
CA SER A 589 -25.08 12.29 -25.42
C SER A 589 -25.77 11.11 -24.74
N GLN A 590 -25.01 10.08 -24.31
CA GLN A 590 -25.59 8.94 -23.58
C GLN A 590 -26.23 9.37 -22.26
N GLN A 591 -25.61 10.31 -21.52
CA GLN A 591 -26.16 10.83 -20.27
C GLN A 591 -27.49 11.59 -20.49
N TYR A 592 -27.59 12.38 -21.57
CA TYR A 592 -28.77 13.18 -21.82
C TYR A 592 -29.82 12.50 -22.70
N ASP A 593 -29.41 11.52 -23.52
CA ASP A 593 -30.31 10.79 -24.42
C ASP A 593 -30.73 9.41 -23.89
N ARG A 594 -30.48 9.11 -22.63
CA ARG A 594 -30.76 7.79 -22.05
C ARG A 594 -32.26 7.42 -22.05
N PHE A 595 -33.13 8.37 -22.07
CA PHE A 595 -34.56 8.13 -22.19
C PHE A 595 -34.93 7.33 -23.45
N GLU A 596 -34.16 7.47 -24.52
CA GLU A 596 -34.41 6.79 -25.79
C GLU A 596 -33.70 5.44 -25.89
N LYS A 597 -32.70 5.17 -25.04
CA LYS A 597 -31.74 4.08 -25.23
C LYS A 597 -31.69 3.03 -24.12
N THR A 598 -32.43 3.21 -23.01
CA THR A 598 -32.45 2.22 -21.94
C THR A 598 -32.96 0.88 -22.46
N ASP A 599 -32.17 -0.15 -22.39
CA ASP A 599 -32.56 -1.50 -22.82
C ASP A 599 -33.44 -2.16 -21.75
N LYS A 600 -34.72 -1.92 -21.86
CA LYS A 600 -35.72 -2.42 -20.92
C LYS A 600 -35.77 -3.96 -20.85
N SER A 601 -35.31 -4.63 -21.93
CA SER A 601 -35.33 -6.09 -21.94
C SER A 601 -34.27 -6.71 -21.00
N ALA A 602 -33.29 -5.91 -20.54
CA ALA A 602 -32.25 -6.35 -19.61
C ALA A 602 -32.76 -6.45 -18.18
N ALA A 603 -33.87 -5.79 -17.85
CA ALA A 603 -34.42 -5.84 -16.47
C ALA A 603 -35.09 -7.20 -16.22
N PRO A 604 -35.00 -7.74 -15.01
CA PRO A 604 -35.75 -8.97 -14.67
C PRO A 604 -37.26 -8.72 -14.75
N GLY A 605 -38.00 -9.71 -15.18
CA GLY A 605 -39.46 -9.64 -15.21
C GLY A 605 -40.05 -9.50 -13.80
N PRO A 606 -41.29 -9.00 -13.71
CA PRO A 606 -41.92 -8.81 -12.40
C PRO A 606 -42.21 -10.15 -11.71
N LEU A 607 -42.10 -10.14 -10.39
CA LEU A 607 -42.60 -11.22 -9.52
C LEU A 607 -44.09 -10.96 -9.22
N LYS A 608 -44.82 -12.02 -8.87
CA LYS A 608 -46.19 -11.89 -8.37
C LYS A 608 -46.23 -11.16 -7.04
N ASP A 609 -47.31 -10.48 -6.73
CA ASP A 609 -47.50 -9.80 -5.47
C ASP A 609 -47.21 -10.77 -4.31
N GLY A 610 -46.32 -10.35 -3.41
CA GLY A 610 -45.91 -11.12 -2.24
C GLY A 610 -44.88 -12.22 -2.53
N GLU A 611 -44.60 -12.53 -3.79
CA GLU A 611 -43.61 -13.58 -4.17
C GLU A 611 -42.20 -13.15 -3.79
N LEU A 612 -41.44 -14.05 -3.19
CA LEU A 612 -40.05 -13.79 -2.79
C LEU A 612 -39.11 -14.55 -3.73
N SER A 613 -38.05 -13.88 -4.21
CA SER A 613 -36.97 -14.53 -4.97
C SER A 613 -35.81 -14.97 -4.09
N ILE A 614 -35.91 -14.78 -2.78
CA ILE A 614 -34.92 -15.22 -1.80
C ILE A 614 -35.60 -16.12 -0.78
N GLU A 615 -34.87 -17.09 -0.26
CA GLU A 615 -35.39 -18.03 0.73
C GLU A 615 -34.46 -18.08 1.93
N PHE A 616 -35.01 -17.82 3.11
CA PHE A 616 -34.28 -17.98 4.36
C PHE A 616 -34.59 -19.34 4.98
N SER A 617 -33.56 -19.97 5.58
CA SER A 617 -33.67 -21.32 6.10
C SER A 617 -32.84 -21.50 7.36
N ASN A 618 -33.39 -22.19 8.35
CA ASN A 618 -32.66 -22.59 9.55
C ASN A 618 -32.25 -24.07 9.49
N ALA A 619 -32.17 -24.66 8.30
CA ALA A 619 -31.68 -26.04 8.09
C ALA A 619 -30.24 -26.15 8.63
N PRO A 620 -29.82 -27.35 9.09
CA PRO A 620 -28.46 -27.52 9.63
C PRO A 620 -27.32 -27.14 8.69
N ASN A 621 -27.52 -27.14 7.38
CA ASN A 621 -26.55 -26.79 6.37
C ASN A 621 -26.66 -25.34 5.89
N SER A 622 -27.50 -24.54 6.53
CA SER A 622 -27.61 -23.12 6.18
C SER A 622 -26.44 -22.32 6.77
N SER A 623 -26.09 -21.25 6.09
CA SER A 623 -24.99 -20.35 6.46
C SER A 623 -25.51 -19.01 6.93
N THR A 624 -24.89 -18.46 7.97
CA THR A 624 -25.05 -17.04 8.32
C THR A 624 -24.37 -16.19 7.27
N TYR A 625 -24.61 -14.90 7.29
CA TYR A 625 -23.96 -13.93 6.40
C TYR A 625 -22.41 -13.98 6.54
N SER A 626 -21.90 -13.95 7.78
CA SER A 626 -20.45 -14.06 8.01
C SER A 626 -19.87 -15.39 7.55
N ARG A 627 -20.62 -16.51 7.78
CA ARG A 627 -20.16 -17.83 7.35
C ARG A 627 -20.11 -17.92 5.80
N ALA A 628 -21.03 -17.29 5.11
CA ALA A 628 -21.03 -17.23 3.64
C ALA A 628 -19.77 -16.54 3.11
N ILE A 629 -19.39 -15.40 3.73
CA ILE A 629 -18.15 -14.68 3.40
C ILE A 629 -16.92 -15.56 3.68
N GLN A 630 -16.88 -16.19 4.86
CA GLN A 630 -15.80 -17.12 5.25
C GLN A 630 -15.63 -18.24 4.21
N ASN A 631 -16.75 -18.84 3.76
CA ASN A 631 -16.74 -19.91 2.78
C ASN A 631 -16.23 -19.41 1.42
N ALA A 632 -16.63 -18.22 0.99
CA ALA A 632 -16.14 -17.59 -0.23
C ALA A 632 -14.61 -17.39 -0.17
N MET A 633 -14.08 -16.89 0.97
CA MET A 633 -12.63 -16.72 1.14
C MET A 633 -11.87 -18.06 1.02
N VAL A 634 -12.42 -19.15 1.54
CA VAL A 634 -11.82 -20.49 1.41
C VAL A 634 -11.78 -20.91 -0.07
N VAL A 635 -12.89 -20.71 -0.80
CA VAL A 635 -12.96 -21.02 -2.25
C VAL A 635 -11.90 -20.23 -3.01
N LEU A 636 -11.74 -18.94 -2.69
CA LEU A 636 -10.73 -18.09 -3.34
C LEU A 636 -9.30 -18.56 -3.02
N ALA A 637 -9.05 -18.95 -1.77
CA ALA A 637 -7.73 -19.47 -1.36
C ALA A 637 -7.39 -20.76 -2.13
N GLU A 638 -8.38 -21.66 -2.27
CA GLU A 638 -8.23 -22.92 -3.01
C GLU A 638 -8.01 -22.67 -4.51
N LYS A 639 -8.70 -21.68 -5.08
CA LYS A 639 -8.63 -21.36 -6.51
C LYS A 639 -7.30 -20.73 -6.91
N TYR A 640 -6.84 -19.72 -6.15
CA TYR A 640 -5.70 -18.88 -6.53
C TYR A 640 -4.36 -19.33 -5.96
N GLY A 641 -4.36 -20.22 -4.97
CA GLY A 641 -3.11 -20.78 -4.43
C GLY A 641 -2.13 -19.70 -3.97
N ASP A 642 -0.93 -19.69 -4.53
CA ASP A 642 0.13 -18.75 -4.13
C ASP A 642 -0.08 -17.31 -4.63
N GLN A 643 -1.01 -17.11 -5.55
CA GLN A 643 -1.30 -15.76 -6.07
C GLN A 643 -2.18 -14.93 -5.13
N ILE A 644 -2.90 -15.57 -4.18
CA ILE A 644 -3.79 -14.85 -3.27
C ILE A 644 -3.10 -14.57 -1.91
N VAL A 645 -3.37 -13.40 -1.34
CA VAL A 645 -2.99 -13.06 0.03
C VAL A 645 -4.15 -12.30 0.68
N PHE A 646 -4.50 -12.69 1.91
CA PHE A 646 -5.47 -11.98 2.75
C PHE A 646 -4.66 -11.13 3.72
N MET A 647 -4.75 -9.81 3.60
CA MET A 647 -3.87 -8.88 4.32
C MET A 647 -4.66 -7.78 5.04
N GLY A 648 -4.22 -7.43 6.21
CA GLY A 648 -4.89 -6.48 7.08
C GLY A 648 -4.37 -6.60 8.50
N GLU A 649 -5.11 -6.06 9.45
CA GLU A 649 -4.74 -6.12 10.87
C GLU A 649 -5.26 -7.41 11.49
N ASP A 650 -4.44 -8.06 12.34
CA ASP A 650 -4.82 -9.24 13.13
C ASP A 650 -5.25 -10.46 12.28
N MET A 651 -4.79 -10.56 11.04
CA MET A 651 -5.22 -11.61 10.10
C MET A 651 -4.75 -12.99 10.52
N GLU A 652 -3.50 -13.09 11.02
CA GLU A 652 -2.86 -14.39 11.32
C GLU A 652 -3.42 -15.07 12.56
N VAL A 653 -4.02 -14.34 13.50
CA VAL A 653 -4.62 -14.95 14.71
C VAL A 653 -6.00 -15.50 14.37
N ALA A 654 -6.93 -14.68 13.99
CA ALA A 654 -8.29 -15.12 13.63
C ALA A 654 -9.01 -14.15 12.70
N GLY A 655 -8.46 -12.96 12.51
CA GLY A 655 -9.14 -11.82 11.89
C GLY A 655 -10.14 -11.20 12.86
N ALA A 656 -10.50 -9.95 12.62
CA ALA A 656 -11.58 -9.30 13.36
C ALA A 656 -12.85 -10.17 13.22
N PHE A 657 -13.56 -10.39 14.29
CA PHE A 657 -14.80 -11.19 14.30
C PHE A 657 -14.60 -12.67 13.93
N GLY A 658 -13.38 -13.19 13.94
CA GLY A 658 -13.10 -14.61 13.65
C GLY A 658 -13.23 -14.97 12.17
N MET A 659 -13.14 -14.02 11.28
CA MET A 659 -13.41 -14.23 9.85
C MET A 659 -12.41 -15.19 9.19
N ASN A 660 -11.18 -15.28 9.71
CA ASN A 660 -10.11 -16.10 9.12
C ASN A 660 -10.02 -17.51 9.71
N ILE A 661 -10.87 -17.86 10.69
CA ILE A 661 -10.84 -19.19 11.33
C ILE A 661 -10.99 -20.33 10.29
N PRO A 662 -11.95 -20.28 9.33
CA PRO A 662 -12.06 -21.36 8.35
C PRO A 662 -10.86 -21.48 7.42
N LEU A 663 -10.24 -20.38 7.02
CA LEU A 663 -8.99 -20.40 6.22
C LEU A 663 -7.91 -21.20 6.95
N LYS A 664 -7.72 -20.92 8.25
CA LYS A 664 -6.76 -21.63 9.08
C LYS A 664 -7.11 -23.11 9.22
N ALA A 665 -8.38 -23.43 9.47
CA ALA A 665 -8.86 -24.81 9.62
C ALA A 665 -8.66 -25.63 8.36
N LYS A 666 -8.67 -24.98 7.18
CA LYS A 666 -8.46 -25.61 5.89
C LYS A 666 -6.99 -25.64 5.45
N GLY A 667 -6.08 -25.14 6.28
CA GLY A 667 -4.65 -25.19 5.99
C GLY A 667 -4.10 -24.01 5.19
N HIS A 668 -4.87 -22.92 5.07
CA HIS A 668 -4.48 -21.72 4.33
C HIS A 668 -3.89 -20.62 5.21
N SER A 669 -3.25 -20.99 6.34
CA SER A 669 -2.60 -20.02 7.23
C SER A 669 -1.48 -19.22 6.55
N ASP A 670 -0.83 -19.84 5.58
CA ASP A 670 0.26 -19.24 4.80
C ASP A 670 -0.23 -18.10 3.89
N LYS A 671 -1.53 -17.99 3.66
CA LYS A 671 -2.13 -16.92 2.85
C LYS A 671 -2.55 -15.71 3.68
N LEU A 672 -2.43 -15.79 5.01
CA LEU A 672 -2.80 -14.71 5.93
C LEU A 672 -1.58 -13.86 6.24
N LEU A 673 -1.71 -12.54 6.17
CA LEU A 673 -0.60 -11.62 6.39
C LEU A 673 -1.01 -10.48 7.32
N ASP A 674 -0.44 -10.47 8.53
CA ASP A 674 -0.59 -9.35 9.46
C ASP A 674 0.15 -8.13 8.92
N MET A 675 -0.55 -7.02 8.79
CA MET A 675 0.03 -5.74 8.37
C MET A 675 0.24 -4.84 9.60
N PRO A 676 1.13 -3.85 9.51
CA PRO A 676 1.15 -2.80 10.53
C PRO A 676 -0.22 -2.12 10.61
N LEU A 677 -0.57 -1.59 11.78
CA LEU A 677 -1.81 -0.84 12.00
C LEU A 677 -1.71 0.52 11.29
N SER A 678 -1.93 0.50 9.99
CA SER A 678 -1.72 1.63 9.07
C SER A 678 -2.54 1.37 7.80
N GLU A 679 -3.77 1.82 7.76
CA GLU A 679 -4.73 1.47 6.71
C GLU A 679 -4.28 1.96 5.33
N SER A 680 -3.58 3.10 5.28
CA SER A 680 -3.10 3.62 4.00
C SER A 680 -2.09 2.66 3.35
N ILE A 681 -1.07 2.19 4.10
CA ILE A 681 -0.09 1.26 3.52
C ILE A 681 -0.69 -0.13 3.25
N ILE A 682 -1.72 -0.54 4.00
CA ILE A 682 -2.44 -1.79 3.68
C ILE A 682 -2.96 -1.70 2.24
N ILE A 683 -3.64 -0.61 1.89
CA ILE A 683 -4.24 -0.46 0.55
C ILE A 683 -3.17 -0.15 -0.52
N HIS A 684 -2.19 0.72 -0.23
CA HIS A 684 -1.09 0.97 -1.19
C HIS A 684 -0.31 -0.30 -1.49
N SER A 685 0.01 -1.10 -0.46
CA SER A 685 0.77 -2.33 -0.68
C SER A 685 -0.09 -3.42 -1.33
N ALA A 686 -1.39 -3.47 -1.06
CA ALA A 686 -2.31 -4.37 -1.77
C ALA A 686 -2.36 -3.98 -3.27
N THR A 687 -2.47 -2.67 -3.57
CA THR A 687 -2.42 -2.18 -4.95
C THR A 687 -1.10 -2.58 -5.63
N GLY A 688 0.01 -2.37 -4.93
CA GLY A 688 1.33 -2.76 -5.44
C GLY A 688 1.48 -4.27 -5.62
N ALA A 689 0.94 -5.06 -4.69
CA ALA A 689 0.96 -6.52 -4.78
C ALA A 689 0.15 -7.00 -5.99
N ALA A 690 -0.98 -6.35 -6.28
CA ALA A 690 -1.77 -6.63 -7.48
C ALA A 690 -0.95 -6.37 -8.75
N LEU A 691 -0.27 -5.22 -8.83
CA LEU A 691 0.63 -4.90 -9.95
C LEU A 691 1.79 -5.91 -10.03
N GLY A 692 2.22 -6.46 -8.89
CA GLY A 692 3.29 -7.45 -8.79
C GLY A 692 2.89 -8.86 -9.19
N GLY A 693 1.62 -9.10 -9.57
CA GLY A 693 1.13 -10.39 -10.05
C GLY A 693 0.31 -11.19 -9.03
N MET A 694 -0.03 -10.58 -7.90
CA MET A 694 -0.90 -11.21 -6.89
C MET A 694 -2.35 -10.77 -7.06
N ARG A 695 -3.25 -11.41 -6.33
CA ARG A 695 -4.66 -11.05 -6.21
C ARG A 695 -5.00 -10.86 -4.73
N PRO A 696 -4.68 -9.70 -4.16
CA PRO A 696 -4.89 -9.50 -2.72
C PRO A 696 -6.36 -9.29 -2.33
N VAL A 697 -6.70 -9.79 -1.14
CA VAL A 697 -7.92 -9.44 -0.41
C VAL A 697 -7.44 -8.63 0.80
N ALA A 698 -7.64 -7.32 0.76
CA ALA A 698 -7.27 -6.43 1.86
C ALA A 698 -8.46 -6.20 2.78
N GLU A 699 -8.24 -6.11 4.08
CA GLU A 699 -9.29 -5.81 5.05
C GLU A 699 -8.97 -4.49 5.77
N ILE A 700 -9.94 -3.57 5.79
CA ILE A 700 -9.98 -2.42 6.69
C ILE A 700 -11.01 -2.79 7.76
N GLN A 701 -10.63 -2.78 9.03
CA GLN A 701 -11.43 -3.39 10.09
C GLN A 701 -12.83 -2.77 10.27
N PHE A 702 -13.00 -1.47 9.99
CA PHE A 702 -14.27 -0.77 10.15
C PHE A 702 -14.44 0.35 9.12
N GLY A 703 -15.68 0.62 8.75
CA GLY A 703 -16.03 1.63 7.74
C GLY A 703 -15.36 2.99 7.97
N GLY A 704 -15.42 3.51 9.19
CA GLY A 704 -14.84 4.83 9.50
C GLY A 704 -13.34 4.90 9.30
N PHE A 705 -12.63 3.76 9.43
CA PHE A 705 -11.17 3.70 9.29
C PHE A 705 -10.74 3.83 7.81
N ALA A 706 -11.66 3.60 6.87
CA ALA A 706 -11.38 3.79 5.43
C ALA A 706 -10.94 5.23 5.11
N ALA A 707 -11.29 6.20 5.97
CA ALA A 707 -10.82 7.59 5.83
C ALA A 707 -9.29 7.68 5.86
N LEU A 708 -8.62 6.79 6.62
CA LEU A 708 -7.15 6.75 6.69
C LEU A 708 -6.53 6.22 5.39
N ALA A 709 -7.27 5.43 4.61
CA ALA A 709 -6.84 4.87 3.34
C ALA A 709 -7.40 5.61 2.11
N MET A 710 -8.03 6.77 2.33
CA MET A 710 -8.73 7.50 1.25
C MET A 710 -7.80 7.78 0.07
N ASN A 711 -6.60 8.32 0.33
CA ASN A 711 -5.61 8.61 -0.72
C ASN A 711 -5.25 7.33 -1.51
N ALA A 712 -5.05 6.23 -0.81
CA ALA A 712 -4.67 4.96 -1.43
C ALA A 712 -5.78 4.38 -2.31
N LEU A 713 -7.04 4.59 -1.94
CA LEU A 713 -8.20 4.12 -2.71
C LEU A 713 -8.47 5.04 -3.92
N VAL A 714 -8.67 6.35 -3.68
CA VAL A 714 -9.21 7.26 -4.70
C VAL A 714 -8.14 7.82 -5.64
N ASN A 715 -6.93 8.10 -5.12
CA ASN A 715 -5.84 8.68 -5.93
C ASN A 715 -4.86 7.63 -6.47
N ASN A 716 -4.96 6.38 -6.01
CA ASN A 716 -4.10 5.29 -6.48
C ASN A 716 -4.93 4.20 -7.16
N ALA A 717 -5.49 3.27 -6.38
CA ALA A 717 -6.15 2.07 -6.90
C ALA A 717 -7.19 2.40 -7.99
N ALA A 718 -8.07 3.37 -7.73
CA ALA A 718 -9.16 3.75 -8.63
C ALA A 718 -8.67 4.32 -9.98
N GLN A 719 -7.50 4.95 -10.00
CA GLN A 719 -7.09 5.69 -11.19
C GLN A 719 -6.12 4.94 -12.10
N LEU A 720 -5.49 3.87 -11.62
CA LEU A 720 -4.42 3.19 -12.35
C LEU A 720 -4.85 2.65 -13.72
N ARG A 721 -6.04 2.06 -13.81
CA ARG A 721 -6.55 1.56 -15.09
C ARG A 721 -6.78 2.70 -16.07
N TRP A 722 -7.56 3.70 -15.66
CA TRP A 722 -7.92 4.80 -16.57
C TRP A 722 -6.71 5.61 -17.00
N ARG A 723 -5.79 5.90 -16.08
CA ARG A 723 -4.55 6.64 -16.37
C ARG A 723 -3.60 5.83 -17.28
N TRP A 724 -3.39 4.55 -16.95
CA TRP A 724 -2.20 3.81 -17.36
C TRP A 724 -2.52 2.42 -17.94
N GLY A 725 -3.76 1.97 -17.89
CA GLY A 725 -4.18 0.67 -18.40
C GLY A 725 -3.85 -0.51 -17.48
N ALA A 726 -3.36 -0.24 -16.28
CA ALA A 726 -2.94 -1.32 -15.38
C ALA A 726 -4.14 -2.08 -14.81
N GLU A 727 -4.04 -3.38 -14.75
CA GLU A 727 -5.00 -4.21 -14.01
C GLU A 727 -4.67 -4.18 -12.52
N VAL A 728 -5.70 -3.99 -11.70
CA VAL A 728 -5.57 -3.95 -10.24
C VAL A 728 -6.59 -4.92 -9.64
N PRO A 729 -6.35 -6.24 -9.69
CA PRO A 729 -7.26 -7.24 -9.13
C PRO A 729 -7.20 -7.24 -7.59
N LEU A 730 -7.85 -6.25 -6.98
CA LEU A 730 -7.84 -5.98 -5.54
C LEU A 730 -9.26 -5.99 -5.00
N THR A 731 -9.53 -6.82 -4.00
CA THR A 731 -10.78 -6.77 -3.23
C THR A 731 -10.51 -6.18 -1.87
N VAL A 732 -11.20 -5.08 -1.52
CA VAL A 732 -11.06 -4.42 -0.21
C VAL A 732 -12.34 -4.68 0.59
N ARG A 733 -12.24 -5.53 1.61
CA ARG A 733 -13.34 -5.84 2.52
C ARG A 733 -13.41 -4.78 3.62
N ILE A 734 -14.62 -4.21 3.82
CA ILE A 734 -14.81 -3.18 4.85
C ILE A 734 -16.09 -3.49 5.64
N PRO A 735 -15.97 -4.05 6.84
CA PRO A 735 -17.11 -4.20 7.76
C PRO A 735 -17.60 -2.84 8.25
N LEU A 736 -18.93 -2.65 8.30
CA LEU A 736 -19.54 -1.38 8.69
C LEU A 736 -20.97 -1.58 9.19
N GLY A 737 -21.64 -0.50 9.55
CA GLY A 737 -23.08 -0.50 9.86
C GLY A 737 -23.42 -0.67 11.33
N ALA A 738 -24.65 -0.31 11.65
CA ALA A 738 -25.17 -0.26 13.02
C ALA A 738 -25.59 -1.64 13.57
N LYS A 739 -26.13 -1.63 14.76
CA LYS A 739 -26.70 -2.79 15.51
C LYS A 739 -25.67 -3.71 16.15
N ILE A 740 -24.39 -3.39 16.07
CA ILE A 740 -23.37 -4.05 16.89
C ILE A 740 -22.98 -3.19 18.11
N ARG A 741 -23.58 -2.02 18.26
CA ARG A 741 -23.39 -1.12 19.41
C ARG A 741 -21.93 -0.71 19.57
N SER A 742 -21.32 -0.25 18.50
CA SER A 742 -19.89 0.08 18.46
C SER A 742 -19.59 1.59 18.37
N GLY A 743 -20.63 2.41 18.15
CA GLY A 743 -20.52 3.87 18.21
C GLY A 743 -19.95 4.52 16.96
N PRO A 744 -19.58 5.81 17.06
CA PRO A 744 -19.37 6.65 15.87
C PRO A 744 -18.16 6.29 15.00
N PHE A 745 -17.17 5.59 15.54
CA PHE A 745 -15.96 5.28 14.78
C PHE A 745 -16.03 3.93 14.06
N HIS A 746 -16.90 3.04 14.49
CA HIS A 746 -16.94 1.65 14.02
C HIS A 746 -18.18 1.28 13.21
N ALA A 747 -19.21 2.14 13.24
CA ALA A 747 -20.51 1.84 12.63
C ALA A 747 -20.86 2.82 11.48
N ASN A 748 -19.92 3.63 11.03
CA ASN A 748 -20.16 4.62 9.98
C ASN A 748 -20.54 3.94 8.66
N MET A 749 -21.58 4.43 8.03
CA MET A 749 -21.95 4.07 6.67
C MET A 749 -21.17 4.98 5.72
N ILE A 750 -20.39 4.38 4.83
CA ILE A 750 -19.41 5.11 4.01
C ILE A 750 -19.60 4.93 2.51
N GLU A 751 -20.64 4.23 2.09
CA GLU A 751 -20.86 3.91 0.67
C GLU A 751 -20.89 5.16 -0.22
N SER A 752 -21.37 6.29 0.28
CA SER A 752 -21.40 7.54 -0.49
C SER A 752 -20.04 8.21 -0.64
N TRP A 753 -19.06 7.88 0.21
CA TRP A 753 -17.71 8.49 0.15
C TRP A 753 -17.00 8.22 -1.17
N PHE A 754 -17.25 7.06 -1.78
CA PHE A 754 -16.55 6.60 -2.97
C PHE A 754 -17.36 6.73 -4.26
N MET A 755 -18.57 7.25 -4.19
CA MET A 755 -19.46 7.38 -5.37
C MET A 755 -18.89 8.30 -6.44
N ASN A 756 -17.96 9.17 -6.07
CA ASN A 756 -17.35 10.12 -6.99
C ASN A 756 -16.07 9.58 -7.65
N ASP A 757 -15.76 8.30 -7.45
CA ASP A 757 -14.53 7.68 -7.96
C ASP A 757 -14.89 6.55 -8.93
N PRO A 758 -15.06 6.87 -10.23
CA PRO A 758 -15.62 5.91 -11.20
C PRO A 758 -14.74 4.69 -11.46
N GLY A 759 -13.48 4.70 -11.07
CA GLY A 759 -12.58 3.55 -11.20
C GLY A 759 -12.74 2.49 -10.09
N LEU A 760 -13.61 2.74 -9.09
CA LEU A 760 -13.93 1.75 -8.07
C LEU A 760 -15.25 1.05 -8.42
N THR A 761 -15.35 -0.23 -8.07
CA THR A 761 -16.62 -0.96 -7.99
C THR A 761 -16.99 -1.09 -6.53
N ILE A 762 -18.24 -0.80 -6.16
CA ILE A 762 -18.70 -0.85 -4.76
C ILE A 762 -19.84 -1.86 -4.66
N VAL A 763 -19.64 -2.90 -3.86
CA VAL A 763 -20.58 -4.01 -3.72
C VAL A 763 -21.05 -4.06 -2.27
N PHE A 764 -22.35 -4.27 -2.05
CA PHE A 764 -22.92 -4.27 -0.71
C PHE A 764 -24.06 -5.30 -0.60
N PRO A 765 -23.76 -6.59 -0.40
CA PRO A 765 -24.80 -7.63 -0.29
C PRO A 765 -25.65 -7.48 0.97
N SER A 766 -26.89 -7.94 0.87
CA SER A 766 -27.87 -7.91 1.98
C SER A 766 -28.16 -9.29 2.60
N ASN A 767 -27.68 -10.37 1.99
CA ASN A 767 -28.04 -11.74 2.40
C ASN A 767 -26.87 -12.69 2.16
N PRO A 768 -26.87 -13.89 2.80
CA PRO A 768 -25.74 -14.82 2.69
C PRO A 768 -25.40 -15.29 1.27
N GLN A 769 -26.42 -15.58 0.43
CA GLN A 769 -26.15 -16.05 -0.94
C GLN A 769 -25.43 -14.97 -1.75
N ASP A 770 -25.95 -13.74 -1.72
CA ASP A 770 -25.32 -12.62 -2.42
C ASP A 770 -23.94 -12.29 -1.83
N ALA A 771 -23.75 -12.42 -0.51
CA ALA A 771 -22.44 -12.20 0.13
C ALA A 771 -21.40 -13.21 -0.41
N TYR A 772 -21.79 -14.49 -0.54
CA TYR A 772 -20.95 -15.55 -1.09
C TYR A 772 -20.61 -15.28 -2.56
N ASP A 773 -21.65 -15.10 -3.38
CA ASP A 773 -21.52 -14.95 -4.83
C ASP A 773 -20.73 -13.71 -5.20
N LEU A 774 -21.13 -12.56 -4.65
CA LEU A 774 -20.53 -11.25 -4.99
C LEU A 774 -19.08 -11.12 -4.51
N LEU A 775 -18.69 -11.78 -3.40
CA LEU A 775 -17.29 -11.75 -2.97
C LEU A 775 -16.42 -12.53 -3.98
N ILE A 776 -16.88 -13.68 -4.43
CA ILE A 776 -16.16 -14.46 -5.45
C ILE A 776 -16.08 -13.66 -6.76
N GLU A 777 -17.21 -13.09 -7.21
CA GLU A 777 -17.26 -12.30 -8.46
C GLU A 777 -16.41 -11.03 -8.36
N SER A 778 -16.36 -10.37 -7.19
CA SER A 778 -15.50 -9.21 -6.94
C SER A 778 -14.03 -9.55 -7.16
N HIS A 779 -13.62 -10.70 -6.65
CA HIS A 779 -12.22 -11.13 -6.75
C HIS A 779 -11.84 -11.57 -8.17
N GLU A 780 -12.81 -11.92 -9.02
CA GLU A 780 -12.59 -12.24 -10.44
C GLU A 780 -12.38 -10.97 -11.29
N MET A 781 -12.74 -9.80 -10.77
CA MET A 781 -12.52 -8.56 -11.50
C MET A 781 -11.03 -8.21 -11.54
N ASN A 782 -10.60 -7.55 -12.60
CA ASN A 782 -9.24 -7.03 -12.73
C ASN A 782 -9.17 -5.54 -12.34
N ASP A 783 -10.09 -5.13 -11.47
CA ASP A 783 -10.24 -3.75 -10.98
C ASP A 783 -10.41 -3.74 -9.48
N PRO A 784 -10.13 -2.62 -8.80
CA PRO A 784 -10.36 -2.55 -7.35
C PRO A 784 -11.86 -2.58 -7.02
N VAL A 785 -12.24 -3.47 -6.14
CA VAL A 785 -13.62 -3.62 -5.64
C VAL A 785 -13.64 -3.36 -4.13
N VAL A 786 -14.48 -2.41 -3.72
CA VAL A 786 -14.78 -2.15 -2.30
C VAL A 786 -16.00 -3.02 -1.94
N PHE A 787 -15.76 -4.05 -1.14
CA PHE A 787 -16.79 -5.01 -0.72
C PHE A 787 -17.24 -4.64 0.70
N LEU A 788 -18.40 -4.01 0.80
CA LEU A 788 -18.97 -3.55 2.07
C LEU A 788 -19.72 -4.70 2.75
N GLU A 789 -19.49 -4.88 4.06
CA GLU A 789 -20.05 -5.98 4.84
C GLU A 789 -20.80 -5.42 6.04
N HIS A 790 -22.13 -5.64 6.11
CA HIS A 790 -22.91 -5.09 7.20
C HIS A 790 -22.76 -5.94 8.47
N LEU A 791 -22.09 -5.38 9.48
CA LEU A 791 -21.80 -6.06 10.75
C LEU A 791 -23.08 -6.53 11.47
N GLY A 792 -24.14 -5.75 11.43
CA GLY A 792 -25.43 -6.13 12.00
C GLY A 792 -26.05 -7.38 11.35
N LEU A 793 -25.62 -7.75 10.14
CA LEU A 793 -26.10 -8.95 9.43
C LEU A 793 -25.23 -10.20 9.68
N TYR A 794 -24.07 -10.08 10.32
CA TYR A 794 -23.10 -11.17 10.46
C TYR A 794 -23.66 -12.46 11.09
N GLY A 795 -24.68 -12.33 11.95
CA GLY A 795 -25.25 -13.50 12.65
C GLY A 795 -24.41 -13.94 13.83
N LEU A 796 -23.61 -13.06 14.41
CA LEU A 796 -22.80 -13.35 15.59
C LEU A 796 -23.69 -13.66 16.80
N GLY A 797 -23.28 -14.63 17.61
CA GLY A 797 -24.03 -14.96 18.84
C GLY A 797 -25.26 -15.82 18.63
N GLY A 798 -25.25 -16.73 17.66
CA GLY A 798 -26.30 -17.71 17.49
C GLY A 798 -27.11 -17.60 16.20
N GLY A 799 -26.54 -16.96 15.20
CA GLY A 799 -27.11 -16.87 13.85
C GLY A 799 -28.18 -15.78 13.68
N LYS A 800 -28.36 -14.93 14.70
CA LYS A 800 -29.34 -13.82 14.61
C LYS A 800 -28.64 -12.52 14.23
N THR A 801 -29.32 -11.71 13.41
CA THR A 801 -28.87 -10.35 13.07
C THR A 801 -28.98 -9.41 14.29
N GLY A 802 -28.43 -8.23 14.15
CA GLY A 802 -28.57 -7.16 15.15
C GLY A 802 -30.03 -6.74 15.40
N TRP A 803 -30.94 -7.09 14.49
CA TRP A 803 -32.39 -6.89 14.64
C TRP A 803 -33.11 -8.09 15.25
N GLY A 804 -32.37 -9.14 15.64
CA GLY A 804 -32.91 -10.30 16.32
C GLY A 804 -33.44 -11.42 15.42
N GLU A 805 -33.27 -11.28 14.11
CA GLU A 805 -33.79 -12.25 13.13
C GLU A 805 -32.68 -13.15 12.61
N SER A 806 -33.09 -14.31 12.09
CA SER A 806 -32.22 -15.17 11.28
C SER A 806 -32.44 -14.88 9.80
N ILE A 807 -31.36 -14.64 9.08
CA ILE A 807 -31.38 -14.47 7.63
C ILE A 807 -30.56 -15.60 6.96
N ASN A 808 -30.37 -16.71 7.65
CA ASN A 808 -29.55 -17.82 7.17
C ASN A 808 -30.10 -18.39 5.86
N GLN A 809 -29.21 -18.87 4.99
CA GLN A 809 -29.58 -19.49 3.72
C GLN A 809 -28.72 -20.74 3.45
N VAL A 810 -29.31 -21.70 2.74
CA VAL A 810 -28.55 -22.80 2.14
C VAL A 810 -27.89 -22.23 0.89
N ILE A 811 -26.57 -22.19 0.86
CA ILE A 811 -25.80 -21.54 -0.23
C ILE A 811 -25.74 -22.46 -1.45
N ASP A 812 -26.20 -21.97 -2.60
CA ASP A 812 -25.99 -22.62 -3.91
C ASP A 812 -24.60 -22.21 -4.43
N THR A 813 -23.61 -23.06 -4.19
CA THR A 813 -22.22 -22.82 -4.60
C THR A 813 -22.01 -23.00 -6.10
N GLU A 814 -22.92 -23.67 -6.79
CA GLU A 814 -22.80 -23.93 -8.24
C GLU A 814 -23.29 -22.75 -9.08
N SER A 815 -24.16 -21.92 -8.55
CA SER A 815 -24.71 -20.76 -9.25
C SER A 815 -23.61 -19.80 -9.73
N VAL A 816 -22.73 -19.37 -8.82
CA VAL A 816 -21.64 -18.45 -9.16
C VAL A 816 -20.64 -19.09 -10.15
N LYS A 817 -20.34 -20.39 -10.00
CA LYS A 817 -19.44 -21.10 -10.92
C LYS A 817 -19.98 -21.06 -12.35
N LYS A 818 -21.28 -21.39 -12.52
CA LYS A 818 -21.95 -21.39 -13.83
C LYS A 818 -21.95 -20.00 -14.47
N ARG A 819 -22.13 -18.93 -13.67
CA ARG A 819 -22.05 -17.56 -14.20
C ARG A 819 -20.64 -17.23 -14.70
N LEU A 820 -19.63 -17.57 -13.88
CA LEU A 820 -18.22 -17.29 -14.24
C LEU A 820 -17.80 -18.07 -15.49
N GLU A 821 -18.24 -19.34 -15.63
CA GLU A 821 -17.98 -20.15 -16.84
C GLU A 821 -18.55 -19.52 -18.11
N LYS A 822 -19.64 -18.76 -17.97
CA LYS A 822 -20.27 -18.03 -19.08
C LYS A 822 -19.77 -16.60 -19.23
N ASN A 823 -18.78 -16.20 -18.41
CA ASN A 823 -18.30 -14.83 -18.35
C ASN A 823 -19.41 -13.83 -17.96
N GLU A 824 -20.34 -14.26 -17.12
CA GLU A 824 -21.44 -13.45 -16.58
C GLU A 824 -21.12 -13.02 -15.16
N THR A 825 -21.75 -11.94 -14.69
CA THR A 825 -21.61 -11.46 -13.32
C THR A 825 -22.91 -10.89 -12.80
N SER A 826 -23.10 -10.95 -11.48
CA SER A 826 -24.17 -10.28 -10.76
C SER A 826 -23.79 -8.85 -10.37
N ILE A 827 -22.51 -8.49 -10.48
CA ILE A 827 -22.04 -7.12 -10.18
C ILE A 827 -22.66 -6.15 -11.19
N GLY A 828 -23.24 -5.08 -10.71
CA GLY A 828 -23.93 -4.09 -11.53
C GLY A 828 -25.37 -4.48 -11.87
N LYS A 829 -25.90 -5.54 -11.24
CA LYS A 829 -27.29 -5.99 -11.46
C LYS A 829 -28.06 -6.00 -10.14
N ALA A 830 -29.14 -5.25 -10.07
CA ALA A 830 -30.06 -5.28 -8.94
C ALA A 830 -30.91 -6.55 -8.99
N LYS A 831 -31.58 -6.84 -7.89
CA LYS A 831 -32.43 -8.03 -7.77
C LYS A 831 -33.80 -7.64 -7.19
N ILE A 832 -34.88 -8.01 -7.88
CA ILE A 832 -36.22 -7.90 -7.31
C ILE A 832 -36.34 -9.04 -6.31
N ILE A 833 -36.36 -8.70 -5.03
CA ILE A 833 -36.39 -9.73 -3.97
C ILE A 833 -37.80 -10.04 -3.48
N ARG A 834 -38.77 -9.12 -3.71
CA ARG A 834 -40.17 -9.29 -3.41
C ARG A 834 -41.03 -8.59 -4.47
N GLY A 835 -42.02 -9.29 -4.98
CA GLY A 835 -42.97 -8.71 -5.95
C GLY A 835 -44.04 -7.85 -5.26
N GLY A 836 -44.50 -6.82 -5.96
CA GLY A 836 -45.56 -5.93 -5.50
C GLY A 836 -46.00 -4.97 -6.57
N SER A 837 -47.23 -4.47 -6.42
CA SER A 837 -47.88 -3.64 -7.45
C SER A 837 -48.18 -2.19 -7.00
N ASP A 838 -48.05 -1.86 -5.70
CA ASP A 838 -48.52 -0.54 -5.20
C ASP A 838 -47.38 0.48 -5.03
N LEU A 839 -46.15 0.05 -4.75
CA LEU A 839 -45.02 0.93 -4.46
C LEU A 839 -43.70 0.15 -4.59
N THR A 840 -42.63 0.78 -5.09
CA THR A 840 -41.29 0.21 -5.09
C THR A 840 -40.47 0.81 -3.94
N ILE A 841 -39.78 -0.07 -3.19
CA ILE A 841 -38.68 0.32 -2.30
C ILE A 841 -37.36 -0.09 -2.94
N LEU A 842 -36.50 0.87 -3.22
CA LEU A 842 -35.09 0.65 -3.66
C LEU A 842 -34.22 0.69 -2.40
N THR A 843 -33.38 -0.31 -2.21
CA THR A 843 -32.61 -0.42 -0.95
C THR A 843 -31.35 -1.28 -1.11
N TRP A 844 -30.56 -1.40 -0.03
CA TRP A 844 -29.33 -2.20 0.01
C TRP A 844 -28.93 -2.52 1.46
N GLY A 845 -28.03 -3.49 1.63
CA GLY A 845 -27.50 -3.86 2.94
C GLY A 845 -28.61 -4.22 3.93
N ALA A 846 -28.46 -3.78 5.18
CA ALA A 846 -29.42 -4.13 6.24
C ALA A 846 -30.81 -3.56 6.04
N MET A 847 -30.94 -2.45 5.33
CA MET A 847 -32.26 -1.82 5.10
C MET A 847 -33.17 -2.69 4.21
N THR A 848 -32.61 -3.60 3.45
CA THR A 848 -33.36 -4.64 2.71
C THR A 848 -34.30 -5.42 3.64
N HIS A 849 -33.82 -5.75 4.85
CA HIS A 849 -34.60 -6.51 5.83
C HIS A 849 -35.68 -5.66 6.49
N ILE A 850 -35.41 -4.35 6.68
CA ILE A 850 -36.44 -3.41 7.13
C ILE A 850 -37.54 -3.29 6.08
N ALA A 851 -37.17 -3.22 4.78
CA ALA A 851 -38.13 -3.17 3.69
C ALA A 851 -38.99 -4.44 3.64
N LEU A 852 -38.39 -5.62 3.77
CA LEU A 852 -39.11 -6.90 3.77
C LEU A 852 -40.12 -6.99 4.91
N LYS A 853 -39.72 -6.61 6.13
CA LYS A 853 -40.65 -6.58 7.28
C LYS A 853 -41.77 -5.58 7.06
N THR A 854 -41.46 -4.44 6.53
CA THR A 854 -42.47 -3.42 6.24
C THR A 854 -43.50 -3.97 5.25
N ALA A 855 -43.01 -4.62 4.19
CA ALA A 855 -43.86 -5.23 3.17
C ALA A 855 -44.78 -6.33 3.76
N GLU A 856 -44.21 -7.18 4.62
CA GLU A 856 -44.97 -8.25 5.29
C GLU A 856 -46.14 -7.66 6.13
N ILE A 857 -45.90 -6.61 6.88
CA ILE A 857 -46.93 -5.95 7.72
C ILE A 857 -48.01 -5.31 6.83
N LEU A 858 -47.60 -4.58 5.79
CA LEU A 858 -48.49 -3.82 4.94
C LEU A 858 -49.31 -4.67 3.96
N SER A 859 -48.79 -5.86 3.60
CA SER A 859 -49.57 -6.83 2.82
C SER A 859 -50.87 -7.24 3.55
N ARG A 860 -50.88 -7.25 4.87
CA ARG A 860 -52.09 -7.50 5.67
C ARG A 860 -53.09 -6.34 5.58
N GLU A 861 -52.63 -5.22 5.07
CA GLU A 861 -53.47 -4.03 4.82
C GLU A 861 -53.82 -3.90 3.33
N ASN A 862 -53.52 -4.93 2.52
CA ASN A 862 -53.65 -5.00 1.05
C ASN A 862 -52.81 -3.94 0.35
N ILE A 863 -51.60 -3.65 0.84
CA ILE A 863 -50.58 -2.84 0.17
C ILE A 863 -49.42 -3.73 -0.19
N GLU A 864 -49.20 -3.95 -1.48
CA GLU A 864 -48.14 -4.82 -1.99
C GLU A 864 -46.94 -4.05 -2.50
N ILE A 865 -45.82 -4.23 -1.82
CA ILE A 865 -44.58 -3.48 -2.05
C ILE A 865 -43.61 -4.33 -2.85
N GLU A 866 -43.17 -3.83 -4.01
CA GLU A 866 -42.05 -4.38 -4.73
C GLU A 866 -40.74 -3.92 -4.07
N ILE A 867 -39.79 -4.84 -3.82
CA ILE A 867 -38.51 -4.51 -3.19
C ILE A 867 -37.38 -4.86 -4.14
N VAL A 868 -36.56 -3.85 -4.46
CA VAL A 868 -35.38 -4.00 -5.31
C VAL A 868 -34.14 -3.82 -4.43
N ASP A 869 -33.33 -4.86 -4.34
CA ASP A 869 -32.04 -4.82 -3.67
C ASP A 869 -30.98 -4.46 -4.71
N LEU A 870 -30.29 -3.32 -4.52
CA LEU A 870 -29.29 -2.84 -5.47
C LEU A 870 -28.08 -3.78 -5.55
N ARG A 871 -27.62 -4.35 -4.42
CA ARG A 871 -26.47 -5.23 -4.30
C ARG A 871 -25.13 -4.62 -4.74
N THR A 872 -25.13 -3.83 -5.80
CA THR A 872 -23.98 -3.05 -6.29
C THR A 872 -24.33 -1.57 -6.23
N ILE A 873 -23.46 -0.81 -5.56
CA ILE A 873 -23.65 0.64 -5.37
C ILE A 873 -23.06 1.41 -6.55
N LEU A 874 -21.91 0.93 -7.03
CA LEU A 874 -21.23 1.54 -8.19
C LEU A 874 -20.63 0.42 -9.04
N PRO A 875 -21.02 0.28 -10.32
CA PRO A 875 -22.16 0.95 -10.97
C PRO A 875 -23.50 0.43 -10.45
N PHE A 876 -24.51 1.29 -10.30
CA PHE A 876 -25.83 0.82 -9.90
C PHE A 876 -26.74 0.54 -11.10
N ASP A 877 -27.64 -0.44 -10.93
CA ASP A 877 -28.55 -0.89 -11.99
C ASP A 877 -29.76 0.01 -12.08
N SER A 878 -29.63 1.11 -12.81
CA SER A 878 -30.74 2.03 -13.03
C SER A 878 -31.89 1.38 -13.84
N THR A 879 -31.58 0.48 -14.77
CA THR A 879 -32.60 -0.15 -15.62
C THR A 879 -33.62 -0.94 -14.82
N THR A 880 -33.15 -1.83 -13.91
CA THR A 880 -34.05 -2.60 -13.03
C THR A 880 -34.86 -1.68 -12.13
N CYS A 881 -34.22 -0.63 -11.58
CA CYS A 881 -34.91 0.34 -10.70
C CYS A 881 -36.01 1.10 -11.47
N ILE A 882 -35.70 1.59 -12.65
CA ILE A 882 -36.64 2.34 -13.52
C ILE A 882 -37.84 1.47 -13.87
N GLU A 883 -37.60 0.25 -14.37
CA GLU A 883 -38.67 -0.67 -14.77
C GLU A 883 -39.59 -1.03 -13.58
N SER A 884 -39.03 -1.20 -12.38
CA SER A 884 -39.81 -1.43 -11.17
C SER A 884 -40.71 -0.23 -10.86
N VAL A 885 -40.13 0.99 -10.86
CA VAL A 885 -40.87 2.22 -10.53
C VAL A 885 -41.93 2.53 -11.59
N LEU A 886 -41.67 2.25 -12.88
CA LEU A 886 -42.68 2.43 -13.93
C LEU A 886 -43.91 1.51 -13.71
N ARG A 887 -43.71 0.31 -13.15
CA ARG A 887 -44.79 -0.61 -12.84
C ARG A 887 -45.63 -0.13 -11.65
N THR A 888 -44.97 0.30 -10.57
CA THR A 888 -45.66 0.66 -9.30
C THR A 888 -45.99 2.13 -9.20
N LYS A 889 -45.33 3.00 -9.96
CA LYS A 889 -45.54 4.46 -10.07
C LYS A 889 -45.27 5.24 -8.77
N LYS A 890 -44.77 4.60 -7.75
CA LYS A 890 -44.42 5.22 -6.45
C LYS A 890 -43.09 4.66 -5.97
N MET A 891 -42.25 5.53 -5.42
CA MET A 891 -40.88 5.14 -5.06
C MET A 891 -40.46 5.65 -3.70
N ILE A 892 -39.93 4.76 -2.88
CA ILE A 892 -39.13 5.07 -1.68
C ILE A 892 -37.72 4.55 -1.92
N VAL A 893 -36.68 5.37 -1.61
CA VAL A 893 -35.32 4.90 -1.50
C VAL A 893 -35.00 4.82 -0.01
N LEU A 894 -34.62 3.65 0.47
CA LEU A 894 -34.38 3.38 1.89
C LEU A 894 -32.91 3.05 2.11
N GLN A 895 -32.22 3.87 2.91
CA GLN A 895 -30.79 3.73 3.21
C GLN A 895 -30.52 3.80 4.72
N GLU A 896 -29.40 3.25 5.16
CA GLU A 896 -28.95 3.36 6.56
C GLU A 896 -28.05 4.57 6.80
N SER A 897 -27.34 5.05 5.79
CA SER A 897 -26.53 6.26 5.92
C SER A 897 -27.41 7.48 6.20
N GLN A 898 -26.77 8.55 6.69
CA GLN A 898 -27.43 9.80 7.02
C GLN A 898 -28.25 10.32 5.84
N TYR A 899 -29.32 11.04 6.15
CA TYR A 899 -30.24 11.61 5.15
C TYR A 899 -29.46 12.56 4.22
N THR A 900 -28.74 13.53 4.81
CA THR A 900 -28.01 14.52 4.01
C THR A 900 -26.73 13.90 3.43
N GLY A 901 -26.56 13.97 2.12
CA GLY A 901 -25.37 13.46 1.43
C GLY A 901 -25.37 11.95 1.22
N GLY A 902 -26.43 11.26 1.62
CA GLY A 902 -26.54 9.81 1.41
C GLY A 902 -26.84 9.48 -0.05
N LEU A 903 -26.44 8.27 -0.46
CA LEU A 903 -26.58 7.76 -1.82
C LEU A 903 -28.04 7.79 -2.33
N GLY A 904 -28.99 7.63 -1.44
CA GLY A 904 -30.43 7.56 -1.79
C GLY A 904 -30.91 8.73 -2.65
N HIS A 905 -30.37 9.91 -2.42
CA HIS A 905 -30.74 11.09 -3.22
C HIS A 905 -30.24 10.95 -4.68
N THR A 906 -29.05 10.41 -4.88
CA THR A 906 -28.52 10.15 -6.23
C THR A 906 -29.36 9.09 -6.94
N VAL A 907 -29.66 7.98 -6.27
CA VAL A 907 -30.51 6.90 -6.80
C VAL A 907 -31.91 7.46 -7.17
N SER A 908 -32.52 8.19 -6.24
CA SER A 908 -33.84 8.80 -6.45
C SER A 908 -33.85 9.73 -7.64
N SER A 909 -32.85 10.61 -7.76
CA SER A 909 -32.76 11.58 -8.87
C SER A 909 -32.60 10.87 -10.21
N ARG A 910 -31.67 9.88 -10.28
CA ARG A 910 -31.39 9.14 -11.51
C ARG A 910 -32.62 8.35 -12.00
N VAL A 911 -33.35 7.73 -11.10
CA VAL A 911 -34.56 6.98 -11.46
C VAL A 911 -35.68 7.95 -11.86
N MET A 912 -35.83 9.05 -11.12
CA MET A 912 -36.88 10.05 -11.39
C MET A 912 -36.71 10.72 -12.74
N GLU A 913 -35.48 10.89 -13.24
CA GLU A 913 -35.22 11.47 -14.56
C GLU A 913 -35.99 10.74 -15.68
N GLU A 914 -36.19 9.41 -15.55
CA GLU A 914 -36.87 8.59 -16.55
C GLU A 914 -38.32 8.23 -16.17
N THR A 915 -38.73 8.45 -14.93
CA THR A 915 -40.06 8.02 -14.46
C THR A 915 -40.99 9.16 -14.08
N PHE A 916 -40.54 10.42 -14.07
CA PHE A 916 -41.23 11.57 -13.52
C PHE A 916 -42.67 11.69 -14.01
N TRP A 917 -42.87 11.55 -15.33
CA TRP A 917 -44.19 11.75 -15.95
C TRP A 917 -45.15 10.58 -15.70
N ASP A 918 -44.66 9.44 -15.23
CA ASP A 918 -45.46 8.25 -14.91
C ASP A 918 -45.76 8.14 -13.42
N MET A 919 -45.08 8.92 -12.58
CA MET A 919 -45.20 8.83 -11.11
C MET A 919 -46.51 9.46 -10.62
N GLU A 920 -47.13 8.76 -9.63
CA GLU A 920 -48.36 9.19 -8.97
C GLU A 920 -48.09 9.97 -7.66
N SER A 921 -46.84 9.94 -7.18
CA SER A 921 -46.44 10.72 -6.00
C SER A 921 -44.97 11.10 -6.05
N PRO A 922 -44.60 12.19 -5.36
CA PRO A 922 -43.17 12.53 -5.27
C PRO A 922 -42.38 11.37 -4.62
N PRO A 923 -41.14 11.07 -5.09
CA PRO A 923 -40.33 10.07 -4.42
C PRO A 923 -39.89 10.50 -3.03
N ILE A 924 -39.66 9.55 -2.15
CA ILE A 924 -39.20 9.81 -0.78
C ILE A 924 -37.89 9.07 -0.55
N VAL A 925 -36.89 9.78 0.00
CA VAL A 925 -35.68 9.16 0.54
C VAL A 925 -35.82 9.06 2.04
N ILE A 926 -35.61 7.89 2.61
CA ILE A 926 -35.59 7.64 4.05
C ILE A 926 -34.16 7.19 4.43
N GLY A 927 -33.51 7.96 5.28
CA GLY A 927 -32.17 7.67 5.79
C GLY A 927 -32.08 7.87 7.29
N ALA A 928 -30.94 7.59 7.87
CA ALA A 928 -30.67 7.89 9.28
C ALA A 928 -30.72 9.39 9.54
N LEU A 929 -30.88 9.75 10.80
CA LEU A 929 -30.78 11.15 11.25
C LEU A 929 -29.36 11.68 10.96
N ASP A 930 -29.23 12.97 10.71
CA ASP A 930 -27.98 13.65 10.43
C ASP A 930 -27.13 13.80 11.70
N THR A 931 -26.74 12.68 12.28
CA THR A 931 -25.91 12.59 13.49
C THR A 931 -24.83 11.52 13.29
N PRO A 932 -23.69 11.61 13.99
CA PRO A 932 -22.82 10.43 14.10
C PRO A 932 -23.59 9.26 14.70
N VAL A 933 -23.17 8.03 14.42
CA VAL A 933 -23.83 6.82 14.94
C VAL A 933 -23.59 6.73 16.45
N PRO A 934 -24.65 6.71 17.28
CA PRO A 934 -24.46 6.72 18.73
C PRO A 934 -24.06 5.35 19.28
N PHE A 935 -23.40 5.36 20.44
CA PHE A 935 -22.99 4.14 21.15
C PHE A 935 -24.13 3.49 21.93
N SER A 936 -24.96 4.30 22.56
CA SER A 936 -26.08 3.81 23.38
C SER A 936 -27.12 3.09 22.51
N PRO A 937 -27.57 1.88 22.86
CA PRO A 937 -28.60 1.19 22.08
C PRO A 937 -29.86 2.00 21.83
N THR A 938 -30.36 2.73 22.85
CA THR A 938 -31.57 3.54 22.70
C THR A 938 -31.39 4.71 21.74
N LEU A 939 -30.19 5.30 21.71
CA LEU A 939 -29.88 6.39 20.78
C LEU A 939 -29.67 5.84 19.37
N GLU A 940 -28.86 4.74 19.22
CA GLU A 940 -28.62 4.12 17.92
C GLU A 940 -29.96 3.68 17.28
N ASP A 941 -30.83 3.01 18.06
CA ASP A 941 -32.14 2.53 17.58
C ASP A 941 -33.04 3.70 17.14
N HIS A 942 -32.89 4.88 17.75
CA HIS A 942 -33.64 6.07 17.38
C HIS A 942 -33.07 6.74 16.11
N THR A 943 -31.81 6.51 15.78
CA THR A 943 -31.11 7.19 14.69
C THR A 943 -31.43 6.55 13.34
N ILE A 944 -31.47 5.21 13.26
CA ILE A 944 -31.62 4.46 12.01
C ILE A 944 -33.10 4.27 11.65
N PRO A 945 -33.43 4.16 10.34
CA PRO A 945 -34.82 3.96 9.91
C PRO A 945 -35.43 2.68 10.52
N THR A 946 -36.70 2.81 10.95
CA THR A 946 -37.47 1.70 11.55
C THR A 946 -38.60 1.26 10.63
N VAL A 947 -39.09 0.05 10.84
CA VAL A 947 -40.25 -0.52 10.13
C VAL A 947 -41.45 0.44 10.24
N GLU A 948 -41.69 1.01 11.43
CA GLU A 948 -42.80 1.92 11.69
C GLU A 948 -42.68 3.21 10.88
N LEU A 949 -41.45 3.74 10.78
CA LEU A 949 -41.19 4.95 10.00
C LEU A 949 -41.48 4.69 8.51
N VAL A 950 -40.94 3.60 7.96
CA VAL A 950 -41.13 3.24 6.54
C VAL A 950 -42.62 2.98 6.27
N ALA A 951 -43.30 2.19 7.11
CA ALA A 951 -44.71 1.88 6.96
C ALA A 951 -45.60 3.12 6.97
N ARG A 952 -45.27 4.09 7.83
CA ARG A 952 -46.00 5.38 7.87
C ARG A 952 -45.91 6.11 6.53
N HIS A 953 -44.75 6.14 5.93
CA HIS A 953 -44.53 6.80 4.62
C HIS A 953 -45.23 6.04 3.49
N VAL A 954 -45.16 4.71 3.49
CA VAL A 954 -45.83 3.88 2.49
C VAL A 954 -47.36 4.12 2.55
N ARG A 955 -47.93 4.04 3.76
CA ARG A 955 -49.38 4.30 3.92
C ARG A 955 -49.79 5.67 3.39
N ARG A 956 -48.94 6.69 3.59
CA ARG A 956 -49.19 8.05 3.11
C ARG A 956 -49.18 8.11 1.57
N MET A 957 -48.28 7.34 0.93
CA MET A 957 -48.16 7.36 -0.52
C MET A 957 -49.20 6.47 -1.24
N CYS A 958 -49.73 5.44 -0.54
CA CYS A 958 -50.70 4.50 -1.12
C CYS A 958 -52.16 4.85 -0.78
N ARG A 959 -52.41 5.92 -0.04
CA ARG A 959 -53.73 6.48 0.16
C ARG A 959 -54.10 7.35 -1.07
#